data_c064dcbbace8d67901103a6b2ee39f55
#
_entry.id   c064dcbbace8d67901103a6b2ee39f55
#
_cell.length_a   1.000
_cell.length_b   1.000
_cell.length_c   1.000
_cell.angle_alpha   90.00
_cell.angle_beta   90.00
_cell.angle_gamma   90.00
#
_symmetry.space_group_name_H-M   'P 1'
#
loop_
_entity.id
_entity.type
_entity.pdbx_description
1 polymer ?
#
loop_
_entity_poly.entity_id
_entity_poly.type
_entity_poly.pdbx_seq_one_letter_code
_entity_poly.pdbx_strand_id
1 'polypeptide(L)'
;MLRYTRPAPGQNIERMMSQSPSLPVDQTVHFGPYRVHPRQRLVMEAGQPLRLGRRAVDILLVLLEHAGQVVSKQQLIARVWPKSVVEDTNLRVHVAALRKALGDGQAGQRYIITVAQRGYSFVAPVSLAPLEPPAPTPHPALAHNLPLRHTRMIGRHALLENLVAQLPRKRFITLVGTGGIGKTTVALRVAERLIGRYRDGTYLLDLAPLNDPAMIAPNLAALLDLPLQDGDPLETITRQLKERHLLLVIDNCEHLIDAVAQLSETLLRGAPHLHILATSREDLRAEGEHVQRLDALAFPPPEMPIEGFPALAYPALQLFAERAMASRDDFELTDADVPLVVDICRRLDGIPLAIELAAAQISRFTVQQLHRQLLDSLALLHNSGDAAPRQQTLRATLDWSFALLTPCEQTCLRRLAVFMGSFNLVSAAAVIVGQQVAPEQVLVSVSQLVAKSLLNVEIGDEEVRYRLLDTTRSYALEKLTDAGELSASRERHAERCLTLMEQAEDDWQTTPTRLWIGRYAAYRDDIRAALDWGLGAQGVRAVAIRLTARTLPLWQELSLLKEHGLYVSKALALLRATPTPCPKLTLALELAHGSYRYHTEGGTPATINAFITARRLARQSQDLAGELRAVSGHMAVNLSCGNYRQALEQSQDFDRLGPQGDPILSLSAQRLRVLALHFAGNQAVARRDAEQVIQRMAQSGHLSRFTHGFGVQYDQSVASLTILARILWLQGFAEKAQRTADLALQIALQINHGTSICYTLALASCVIARYNGDHATAQDRLDLLQHQTKKHFVMFFHDWARHYVRAFDNPPPDIDSTSARLVQDIVTTLRADCVTPAQLERAHSGAAGWCAAEILRADAQTLLARNDPALEARAEEQLLKSLAVARRDNALAWELRSATTLARLWQRRGQDLDAHGLLGPVYRRFTEGFDTPDLMEADALLQALSGRCGP
;
A
#
# COMPACT_ATOMS: atom_id res chain seq x y z
N MET A 1 17.94 -46.32 54.11
CA MET A 1 18.27 -47.16 52.93
C MET A 1 17.63 -46.45 51.72
N LEU A 2 18.41 -45.62 51.05
CA LEU A 2 18.06 -44.91 49.82
C LEU A 2 18.45 -45.79 48.63
N ARG A 3 17.45 -46.18 47.80
CA ARG A 3 17.73 -46.87 46.55
C ARG A 3 17.83 -45.82 45.46
N TYR A 4 19.03 -45.68 44.90
CA TYR A 4 19.31 -45.02 43.63
C TYR A 4 18.83 -45.91 42.51
N THR A 5 17.89 -45.41 41.69
CA THR A 5 17.60 -45.97 40.37
C THR A 5 18.26 -45.11 39.29
N ARG A 6 19.21 -45.69 38.56
CA ARG A 6 19.81 -45.09 37.35
C ARG A 6 18.78 -44.98 36.24
N PRO A 7 18.69 -43.86 35.52
CA PRO A 7 17.91 -43.85 34.28
C PRO A 7 18.70 -44.48 33.13
N ALA A 8 17.94 -45.10 32.21
CA ALA A 8 18.46 -45.82 31.05
C ALA A 8 19.18 -44.90 30.06
N PRO A 9 20.18 -45.42 29.33
CA PRO A 9 20.96 -44.65 28.35
C PRO A 9 20.23 -44.55 27.02
N GLY A 10 19.48 -43.48 26.82
CA GLY A 10 18.74 -43.23 25.55
C GLY A 10 18.18 -41.82 25.42
N GLN A 11 17.96 -41.14 26.53
CA GLN A 11 17.29 -39.82 26.50
C GLN A 11 18.22 -38.58 26.51
N ASN A 12 19.54 -38.78 26.57
CA ASN A 12 20.49 -37.68 26.58
C ASN A 12 21.10 -37.35 25.20
N ILE A 13 20.83 -38.12 24.17
CA ILE A 13 21.34 -37.84 22.82
C ILE A 13 20.42 -36.90 22.04
N GLU A 14 19.12 -36.94 22.25
CA GLU A 14 18.18 -36.01 21.59
C GLU A 14 18.22 -34.58 22.20
N ARG A 15 18.62 -34.41 23.45
CA ARG A 15 18.75 -33.08 24.07
C ARG A 15 20.09 -32.37 23.75
N MET A 16 21.08 -33.08 23.24
CA MET A 16 22.35 -32.48 22.81
C MET A 16 22.41 -32.16 21.30
N MET A 17 21.42 -32.58 20.51
CA MET A 17 21.34 -32.25 19.07
C MET A 17 20.44 -31.04 18.73
N SER A 18 19.87 -30.35 19.70
CA SER A 18 18.96 -29.22 19.49
C SER A 18 19.52 -27.84 19.80
N GLN A 19 20.85 -27.69 19.97
CA GLN A 19 21.48 -26.37 20.09
C GLN A 19 22.57 -26.22 19.03
N SER A 20 22.17 -26.00 17.78
CA SER A 20 23.07 -25.37 16.81
C SER A 20 23.23 -23.90 17.21
N PRO A 21 24.47 -23.38 17.31
CA PRO A 21 24.71 -21.97 17.56
C PRO A 21 24.21 -21.19 16.35
N SER A 22 23.02 -20.56 16.48
CA SER A 22 22.55 -19.56 15.53
C SER A 22 23.16 -18.22 15.92
N LEU A 23 23.72 -17.50 14.96
CA LEU A 23 24.11 -16.11 15.18
C LEU A 23 22.91 -15.35 15.76
N PRO A 24 23.10 -14.55 16.82
CA PRO A 24 22.03 -13.73 17.37
C PRO A 24 21.53 -12.79 16.28
N VAL A 25 20.26 -12.91 15.94
CA VAL A 25 19.62 -12.21 14.79
C VAL A 25 19.65 -10.69 14.97
N ASP A 26 19.83 -10.22 16.20
CA ASP A 26 19.82 -8.81 16.59
C ASP A 26 21.22 -8.24 16.91
N GLN A 27 22.28 -8.87 16.43
CA GLN A 27 23.66 -8.38 16.63
C GLN A 27 24.38 -8.22 15.31
N THR A 28 25.27 -7.21 15.24
CA THR A 28 26.15 -7.01 14.09
C THR A 28 27.43 -7.82 14.30
N VAL A 29 27.84 -8.56 13.27
CA VAL A 29 29.07 -9.37 13.29
C VAL A 29 30.21 -8.58 12.65
N HIS A 30 31.32 -8.41 13.38
CA HIS A 30 32.51 -7.69 12.91
C HIS A 30 33.67 -8.64 12.73
N PHE A 31 34.38 -8.51 11.61
CA PHE A 31 35.66 -9.19 11.37
C PHE A 31 36.53 -8.36 10.41
N GLY A 32 37.79 -8.15 10.72
CA GLY A 32 38.66 -7.26 9.94
C GLY A 32 38.00 -5.90 9.67
N PRO A 33 38.02 -5.39 8.44
CA PRO A 33 37.35 -4.13 8.08
C PRO A 33 35.82 -4.29 7.80
N TYR A 34 35.30 -5.52 7.93
CA TYR A 34 33.94 -5.85 7.52
C TYR A 34 32.96 -5.84 8.69
N ARG A 35 31.74 -5.34 8.40
CA ARG A 35 30.56 -5.43 9.28
C ARG A 35 29.47 -6.19 8.55
N VAL A 36 28.94 -7.22 9.18
CA VAL A 36 27.87 -8.04 8.62
C VAL A 36 26.62 -7.85 9.44
N HIS A 37 25.52 -7.52 8.80
CA HIS A 37 24.18 -7.45 9.37
C HIS A 37 23.40 -8.71 8.97
N PRO A 38 23.31 -9.74 9.81
CA PRO A 38 22.75 -11.04 9.43
C PRO A 38 21.30 -10.95 8.97
N ARG A 39 20.48 -10.14 9.65
CA ARG A 39 19.05 -9.93 9.34
C ARG A 39 18.82 -9.28 7.97
N GLN A 40 19.67 -8.34 7.62
CA GLN A 40 19.58 -7.59 6.35
C GLN A 40 20.36 -8.27 5.22
N ARG A 41 21.15 -9.34 5.55
CA ARG A 41 22.07 -9.99 4.62
C ARG A 41 23.00 -9.02 3.93
N LEU A 42 23.48 -8.03 4.67
CA LEU A 42 24.31 -6.94 4.16
C LEU A 42 25.71 -7.06 4.76
N VAL A 43 26.72 -6.96 3.89
CA VAL A 43 28.12 -6.89 4.25
C VAL A 43 28.64 -5.51 3.91
N MET A 44 29.26 -4.82 4.89
CA MET A 44 29.79 -3.47 4.73
C MET A 44 31.31 -3.51 4.88
N GLU A 45 32.02 -2.73 4.07
CA GLU A 45 33.43 -2.45 4.19
C GLU A 45 33.64 -0.95 4.33
N ALA A 46 34.27 -0.50 5.42
CA ALA A 46 34.48 0.94 5.71
C ALA A 46 33.21 1.82 5.52
N GLY A 47 32.03 1.29 5.88
CA GLY A 47 30.76 2.02 5.75
C GLY A 47 30.10 1.96 4.38
N GLN A 48 30.69 1.28 3.38
CA GLN A 48 30.12 1.08 2.05
C GLN A 48 29.62 -0.36 1.88
N PRO A 49 28.46 -0.60 1.22
CA PRO A 49 27.97 -1.95 0.97
C PRO A 49 28.86 -2.70 -0.02
N LEU A 50 29.29 -3.90 0.38
CA LEU A 50 30.08 -4.80 -0.46
C LEU A 50 29.16 -5.52 -1.45
N ARG A 51 29.47 -5.48 -2.72
CA ARG A 51 28.69 -6.16 -3.77
C ARG A 51 28.94 -7.66 -3.77
N LEU A 52 28.10 -8.40 -3.07
CA LEU A 52 28.13 -9.86 -2.98
C LEU A 52 26.80 -10.44 -3.49
N GLY A 53 26.89 -11.50 -4.28
CA GLY A 53 25.71 -12.27 -4.66
C GLY A 53 25.06 -12.95 -3.44
N ARG A 54 23.74 -13.06 -3.43
CA ARG A 54 22.94 -13.60 -2.29
C ARG A 54 23.49 -14.91 -1.74
N ARG A 55 23.87 -15.86 -2.61
CA ARG A 55 24.43 -17.16 -2.20
C ARG A 55 25.82 -17.06 -1.53
N ALA A 56 26.61 -16.10 -1.96
CA ALA A 56 27.90 -15.83 -1.32
C ALA A 56 27.72 -15.27 0.11
N VAL A 57 26.72 -14.42 0.30
CA VAL A 57 26.34 -13.91 1.63
C VAL A 57 25.78 -15.03 2.51
N ASP A 58 24.92 -15.90 1.97
CA ASP A 58 24.38 -17.04 2.70
C ASP A 58 25.51 -18.00 3.16
N ILE A 59 26.50 -18.26 2.30
CA ILE A 59 27.71 -19.04 2.66
C ILE A 59 28.49 -18.35 3.77
N LEU A 60 28.71 -17.03 3.66
CA LEU A 60 29.42 -16.26 4.69
C LEU A 60 28.73 -16.35 6.04
N LEU A 61 27.41 -16.19 6.09
CA LEU A 61 26.64 -16.29 7.33
C LEU A 61 26.79 -17.66 7.98
N VAL A 62 26.70 -18.76 7.21
CA VAL A 62 26.91 -20.12 7.73
C VAL A 62 28.36 -20.32 8.26
N LEU A 63 29.33 -19.76 7.59
CA LEU A 63 30.72 -19.83 8.02
C LEU A 63 30.99 -19.00 9.28
N LEU A 64 30.37 -17.85 9.43
CA LEU A 64 30.42 -17.00 10.62
C LEU A 64 29.71 -17.62 11.83
N GLU A 65 28.60 -18.32 11.62
CA GLU A 65 27.93 -19.11 12.65
C GLU A 65 28.84 -20.18 13.25
N HIS A 66 29.77 -20.70 12.44
CA HIS A 66 30.70 -21.75 12.82
C HIS A 66 32.17 -21.25 12.79
N ALA A 67 32.40 -19.99 13.14
CA ALA A 67 33.74 -19.40 13.13
C ALA A 67 34.74 -20.24 13.95
N GLY A 68 35.92 -20.53 13.35
CA GLY A 68 36.91 -21.39 13.91
C GLY A 68 36.67 -22.89 13.76
N GLN A 69 35.53 -23.31 13.24
CA GLN A 69 35.18 -24.71 12.98
C GLN A 69 35.16 -25.02 11.48
N VAL A 70 35.38 -26.31 11.14
CA VAL A 70 35.30 -26.76 9.75
C VAL A 70 33.87 -27.11 9.40
N VAL A 71 33.27 -26.38 8.48
CA VAL A 71 31.93 -26.68 7.92
C VAL A 71 32.12 -27.53 6.67
N SER A 72 31.47 -28.70 6.65
CA SER A 72 31.58 -29.61 5.51
C SER A 72 30.87 -29.06 4.27
N LYS A 73 31.30 -29.50 3.09
CA LYS A 73 30.62 -29.08 1.83
C LYS A 73 29.14 -29.47 1.81
N GLN A 74 28.80 -30.66 2.32
CA GLN A 74 27.43 -31.14 2.41
C GLN A 74 26.57 -30.25 3.33
N GLN A 75 27.11 -29.83 4.48
CA GLN A 75 26.42 -28.90 5.38
C GLN A 75 26.18 -27.52 4.74
N LEU A 76 27.19 -26.97 4.03
CA LEU A 76 27.03 -25.71 3.30
C LEU A 76 25.97 -25.82 2.22
N ILE A 77 26.00 -26.89 1.41
CA ILE A 77 25.01 -27.09 0.34
C ILE A 77 23.61 -27.26 0.93
N ALA A 78 23.46 -28.08 1.97
CA ALA A 78 22.15 -28.31 2.59
C ALA A 78 21.52 -27.05 3.18
N ARG A 79 22.35 -26.16 3.78
CA ARG A 79 21.85 -24.91 4.37
C ARG A 79 21.61 -23.79 3.36
N VAL A 80 22.47 -23.67 2.35
CA VAL A 80 22.40 -22.58 1.36
C VAL A 80 21.43 -22.91 0.21
N TRP A 81 21.26 -24.19 -0.13
CA TRP A 81 20.36 -24.68 -1.18
C TRP A 81 19.40 -25.78 -0.72
N PRO A 82 18.52 -25.55 0.26
CA PRO A 82 17.70 -26.59 0.87
C PRO A 82 16.70 -27.25 -0.09
N LYS A 83 16.42 -26.63 -1.25
CA LYS A 83 15.44 -27.12 -2.24
C LYS A 83 16.05 -27.48 -3.60
N SER A 84 17.37 -27.50 -3.74
CA SER A 84 18.03 -27.75 -5.03
C SER A 84 19.21 -28.70 -4.88
N VAL A 85 19.36 -29.62 -5.81
CA VAL A 85 20.55 -30.47 -5.93
C VAL A 85 21.62 -29.64 -6.61
N VAL A 86 22.73 -29.40 -5.90
CA VAL A 86 23.83 -28.51 -6.37
C VAL A 86 25.14 -29.31 -6.32
N GLU A 87 25.90 -29.24 -7.40
CA GLU A 87 27.22 -29.87 -7.48
C GLU A 87 28.29 -29.06 -6.72
N ASP A 88 29.34 -29.76 -6.26
CA ASP A 88 30.50 -29.18 -5.58
C ASP A 88 31.14 -28.02 -6.34
N THR A 89 31.03 -28.01 -7.65
CA THR A 89 31.57 -26.99 -8.54
C THR A 89 30.92 -25.62 -8.31
N ASN A 90 29.61 -25.58 -8.13
CA ASN A 90 28.87 -24.34 -7.84
C ASN A 90 29.24 -23.75 -6.48
N LEU A 91 29.42 -24.58 -5.45
CA LEU A 91 29.87 -24.11 -4.14
C LEU A 91 31.27 -23.46 -4.26
N ARG A 92 32.20 -24.06 -5.03
CA ARG A 92 33.53 -23.51 -5.25
C ARG A 92 33.52 -22.14 -5.94
N VAL A 93 32.62 -21.93 -6.93
CA VAL A 93 32.46 -20.65 -7.61
C VAL A 93 32.03 -19.56 -6.64
N HIS A 94 31.03 -19.83 -5.79
CA HIS A 94 30.55 -18.86 -4.82
C HIS A 94 31.55 -18.57 -3.69
N VAL A 95 32.30 -19.58 -3.23
CA VAL A 95 33.40 -19.38 -2.28
C VAL A 95 34.54 -18.57 -2.90
N ALA A 96 34.88 -18.81 -4.18
CA ALA A 96 35.87 -18.00 -4.89
C ALA A 96 35.45 -16.55 -5.05
N ALA A 97 34.17 -16.31 -5.41
CA ALA A 97 33.61 -14.97 -5.50
C ALA A 97 33.61 -14.26 -4.13
N LEU A 98 33.27 -14.99 -3.05
CA LEU A 98 33.30 -14.48 -1.67
C LEU A 98 34.72 -14.09 -1.26
N ARG A 99 35.72 -14.95 -1.51
CA ARG A 99 37.13 -14.66 -1.24
C ARG A 99 37.62 -13.43 -2.00
N LYS A 100 37.32 -13.35 -3.28
CA LYS A 100 37.68 -12.19 -4.10
C LYS A 100 37.08 -10.88 -3.55
N ALA A 101 35.82 -10.90 -3.16
CA ALA A 101 35.13 -9.72 -2.62
C ALA A 101 35.64 -9.32 -1.23
N LEU A 102 36.04 -10.27 -0.39
CA LEU A 102 36.65 -10.02 0.92
C LEU A 102 38.16 -9.74 0.86
N GLY A 103 38.80 -9.69 -0.31
CA GLY A 103 40.25 -9.52 -0.42
C GLY A 103 41.04 -10.64 0.26
N ASP A 104 40.46 -11.86 0.38
CA ASP A 104 41.06 -13.00 1.06
C ASP A 104 42.33 -13.45 0.33
N GLY A 105 43.47 -13.45 1.03
CA GLY A 105 44.79 -13.74 0.48
C GLY A 105 45.58 -12.51 -0.02
N GLN A 106 45.02 -11.31 0.04
CA GLN A 106 45.70 -10.06 -0.25
C GLN A 106 46.27 -9.44 1.04
N ALA A 107 47.47 -8.83 0.96
CA ALA A 107 48.14 -8.17 2.08
C ALA A 107 48.26 -9.05 3.37
N GLY A 108 48.36 -10.38 3.20
CA GLY A 108 48.50 -11.31 4.32
C GLY A 108 47.25 -11.64 5.11
N GLN A 109 46.08 -11.09 4.70
CA GLN A 109 44.82 -11.35 5.40
C GLN A 109 44.16 -12.64 4.88
N ARG A 110 43.73 -13.50 5.79
CA ARG A 110 43.00 -14.73 5.48
C ARG A 110 41.72 -14.81 6.30
N TYR A 111 40.63 -14.97 5.64
CA TYR A 111 39.28 -15.08 6.23
C TYR A 111 38.72 -16.50 6.12
N ILE A 112 38.90 -17.15 4.97
CA ILE A 112 38.33 -18.45 4.64
C ILE A 112 39.43 -19.40 4.20
N ILE A 113 39.64 -20.49 4.93
CA ILE A 113 40.56 -21.56 4.54
C ILE A 113 39.80 -22.76 3.99
N THR A 114 40.42 -23.43 3.03
CA THR A 114 39.95 -24.75 2.56
C THR A 114 40.67 -25.82 3.34
N VAL A 115 39.91 -26.70 4.02
CA VAL A 115 40.43 -27.89 4.67
C VAL A 115 40.25 -29.06 3.71
N ALA A 116 41.37 -29.59 3.22
CA ALA A 116 41.35 -30.64 2.19
C ALA A 116 40.42 -31.80 2.60
N GLN A 117 39.55 -32.23 1.67
CA GLN A 117 38.53 -33.28 1.82
C GLN A 117 37.48 -33.07 2.93
N ARG A 118 37.58 -31.99 3.75
CA ARG A 118 36.66 -31.75 4.89
C ARG A 118 35.70 -30.61 4.67
N GLY A 119 36.10 -29.50 4.02
CA GLY A 119 35.24 -28.38 3.76
C GLY A 119 35.92 -27.02 3.86
N TYR A 120 35.21 -26.02 4.44
CA TYR A 120 35.72 -24.67 4.62
C TYR A 120 35.60 -24.23 6.08
N SER A 121 36.51 -23.35 6.52
CA SER A 121 36.51 -22.77 7.86
C SER A 121 36.76 -21.28 7.80
N PHE A 122 36.03 -20.51 8.60
CA PHE A 122 36.26 -19.09 8.82
C PHE A 122 37.28 -18.92 9.93
N VAL A 123 38.40 -18.24 9.68
CA VAL A 123 39.55 -18.24 10.59
C VAL A 123 39.88 -16.87 11.20
N ALA A 124 39.24 -15.80 10.72
CA ALA A 124 39.45 -14.48 11.34
C ALA A 124 38.70 -14.34 12.67
N PRO A 125 39.20 -13.53 13.60
CA PRO A 125 38.50 -13.24 14.86
C PRO A 125 37.16 -12.55 14.55
N VAL A 126 36.10 -13.06 15.16
CA VAL A 126 34.74 -12.53 15.02
C VAL A 126 34.36 -11.88 16.33
N SER A 127 33.88 -10.65 16.30
CA SER A 127 33.30 -9.96 17.45
C SER A 127 31.84 -9.63 17.22
N LEU A 128 31.03 -9.83 18.24
CA LEU A 128 29.59 -9.48 18.22
C LEU A 128 29.43 -8.15 18.96
N ALA A 129 28.88 -7.16 18.30
CA ALA A 129 28.49 -5.91 18.93
C ALA A 129 26.96 -5.88 19.06
N PRO A 130 26.40 -5.42 20.21
CA PRO A 130 24.99 -5.10 20.28
C PRO A 130 24.67 -4.09 19.18
N LEU A 131 23.47 -4.15 18.60
CA LEU A 131 22.97 -3.04 17.77
C LEU A 131 23.05 -1.78 18.62
N GLU A 132 23.93 -0.85 18.26
CA GLU A 132 23.90 0.49 18.83
C GLU A 132 22.45 1.02 18.69
N PRO A 133 21.92 1.66 19.74
CA PRO A 133 20.64 2.36 19.59
C PRO A 133 20.77 3.27 18.36
N PRO A 134 19.77 3.37 17.51
CA PRO A 134 19.88 4.09 16.26
C PRO A 134 20.44 5.47 16.52
N ALA A 135 21.61 5.74 15.95
CA ALA A 135 22.09 7.11 15.79
C ALA A 135 20.97 7.94 15.17
N PRO A 136 20.81 9.22 15.48
CA PRO A 136 19.64 10.00 15.17
C PRO A 136 19.27 9.85 13.69
N THR A 137 18.08 9.29 13.49
CA THR A 137 17.34 9.13 12.24
C THR A 137 18.14 8.76 10.99
N PRO A 138 17.97 7.54 10.46
CA PRO A 138 18.20 7.36 9.04
C PRO A 138 17.28 8.37 8.35
N HIS A 139 17.85 9.19 7.46
CA HIS A 139 17.06 9.97 6.51
C HIS A 139 15.94 9.07 6.00
N PRO A 140 14.67 9.50 6.02
CA PRO A 140 13.57 8.71 5.52
C PRO A 140 13.99 8.20 4.15
N ALA A 141 13.80 6.91 3.92
CA ALA A 141 14.07 6.30 2.62
C ALA A 141 13.43 7.23 1.59
N LEU A 142 14.26 7.84 0.74
CA LEU A 142 13.85 8.93 -0.13
C LEU A 142 12.63 8.47 -0.92
N ALA A 143 11.49 9.09 -0.66
CA ALA A 143 10.22 8.62 -1.18
C ALA A 143 10.20 8.80 -2.70
N HIS A 144 10.12 7.71 -3.45
CA HIS A 144 9.95 7.75 -4.90
C HIS A 144 9.25 6.48 -5.40
N ASN A 145 8.57 6.61 -6.55
CA ASN A 145 7.97 5.49 -7.29
C ASN A 145 8.60 5.29 -8.67
N LEU A 146 9.81 5.83 -8.88
CA LEU A 146 10.50 5.71 -10.18
C LEU A 146 10.84 4.25 -10.47
N PRO A 147 10.61 3.77 -11.72
CA PRO A 147 10.94 2.41 -12.12
C PRO A 147 12.45 2.20 -12.16
N LEU A 148 12.93 1.05 -11.69
CA LEU A 148 14.34 0.66 -11.77
C LEU A 148 14.71 0.43 -13.24
N ARG A 149 15.72 1.14 -13.72
CA ARG A 149 16.25 0.97 -15.10
C ARG A 149 17.71 0.52 -15.08
N HIS A 150 17.99 -0.58 -15.75
CA HIS A 150 19.35 -1.15 -15.86
C HIS A 150 20.08 -0.71 -17.11
N THR A 151 19.41 -0.09 -18.10
CA THR A 151 20.00 0.32 -19.37
C THR A 151 20.73 1.66 -19.25
N ARG A 152 21.97 1.72 -19.74
CA ARG A 152 22.75 2.95 -19.83
C ARG A 152 22.13 3.89 -20.86
N MET A 153 21.98 5.17 -20.51
CA MET A 153 21.57 6.19 -21.48
C MET A 153 22.77 6.65 -22.29
N ILE A 154 22.64 6.64 -23.61
CA ILE A 154 23.71 7.02 -24.56
C ILE A 154 23.48 8.44 -25.04
N GLY A 155 24.56 9.21 -25.04
CA GLY A 155 24.53 10.63 -25.41
C GLY A 155 23.77 11.48 -24.35
N ARG A 156 23.59 12.76 -24.65
CA ARG A 156 22.76 13.68 -23.83
C ARG A 156 23.27 14.02 -22.43
N HIS A 157 24.57 13.76 -22.13
CA HIS A 157 25.12 14.13 -20.81
C HIS A 157 24.98 15.63 -20.53
N ALA A 158 25.32 16.48 -21.51
CA ALA A 158 25.20 17.94 -21.36
C ALA A 158 23.74 18.37 -21.14
N LEU A 159 22.80 17.75 -21.83
CA LEU A 159 21.37 18.02 -21.64
C LEU A 159 20.90 17.63 -20.24
N LEU A 160 21.32 16.46 -19.76
CA LEU A 160 20.99 16.01 -18.40
C LEU A 160 21.55 16.95 -17.32
N GLU A 161 22.83 17.34 -17.43
CA GLU A 161 23.46 18.29 -16.50
C GLU A 161 22.69 19.62 -16.50
N ASN A 162 22.33 20.10 -17.69
CA ASN A 162 21.58 21.33 -17.85
C ASN A 162 20.18 21.24 -17.20
N LEU A 163 19.42 20.16 -17.46
CA LEU A 163 18.10 19.96 -16.86
C LEU A 163 18.16 19.82 -15.35
N VAL A 164 19.10 19.06 -14.82
CA VAL A 164 19.33 18.91 -13.39
C VAL A 164 19.64 20.25 -12.72
N ALA A 165 20.40 21.13 -13.39
CA ALA A 165 20.71 22.48 -12.90
C ALA A 165 19.53 23.46 -13.01
N GLN A 166 18.72 23.33 -14.09
CA GLN A 166 17.65 24.28 -14.40
C GLN A 166 16.35 23.98 -13.63
N LEU A 167 15.97 22.70 -13.47
CA LEU A 167 14.67 22.31 -12.91
C LEU A 167 14.41 22.91 -11.52
N PRO A 168 15.39 22.97 -10.58
CA PRO A 168 15.16 23.59 -9.29
C PRO A 168 14.95 25.12 -9.34
N ARG A 169 15.33 25.75 -10.46
CA ARG A 169 15.19 27.20 -10.64
C ARG A 169 13.93 27.58 -11.41
N LYS A 170 13.59 26.76 -12.43
CA LYS A 170 12.48 27.04 -13.34
C LYS A 170 11.16 26.43 -12.92
N ARG A 171 11.17 25.56 -11.92
CA ARG A 171 10.01 24.87 -11.34
C ARG A 171 9.14 24.07 -12.29
N PHE A 172 8.97 24.47 -13.55
CA PHE A 172 8.17 23.77 -14.55
C PHE A 172 8.92 23.68 -15.87
N ILE A 173 9.27 22.44 -16.25
CA ILE A 173 9.92 22.15 -17.53
C ILE A 173 9.13 21.08 -18.25
N THR A 174 8.83 21.30 -19.53
CA THR A 174 8.22 20.32 -20.44
C THR A 174 9.25 19.86 -21.48
N LEU A 175 9.52 18.56 -21.48
CA LEU A 175 10.32 17.92 -22.50
C LEU A 175 9.46 17.63 -23.72
N VAL A 176 9.71 18.33 -24.81
CA VAL A 176 8.93 18.21 -26.05
C VAL A 176 9.74 17.54 -27.15
N GLY A 177 9.09 16.65 -27.89
CA GLY A 177 9.69 15.98 -29.04
C GLY A 177 8.85 14.84 -29.60
N THR A 178 9.25 14.33 -30.75
CA THR A 178 8.54 13.25 -31.44
C THR A 178 8.50 11.95 -30.66
N GLY A 179 7.57 11.05 -30.98
CA GLY A 179 7.55 9.69 -30.43
C GLY A 179 8.89 8.97 -30.65
N GLY A 180 9.33 8.17 -29.67
CA GLY A 180 10.58 7.42 -29.78
C GLY A 180 11.86 8.23 -29.64
N ILE A 181 11.80 9.56 -29.41
CA ILE A 181 12.98 10.41 -29.22
C ILE A 181 13.64 10.24 -27.84
N GLY A 182 12.97 9.58 -26.89
CA GLY A 182 13.50 9.30 -25.55
C GLY A 182 13.14 10.33 -24.49
N LYS A 183 12.00 11.03 -24.59
CA LYS A 183 11.49 12.00 -23.58
C LYS A 183 11.39 11.37 -22.19
N THR A 184 10.63 10.31 -22.06
CA THR A 184 10.45 9.55 -20.82
C THR A 184 11.77 9.09 -20.22
N THR A 185 12.72 8.61 -21.08
CA THR A 185 14.04 8.18 -20.62
C THR A 185 14.84 9.33 -20.02
N VAL A 186 14.82 10.50 -20.66
CA VAL A 186 15.48 11.71 -20.14
C VAL A 186 14.81 12.20 -18.86
N ALA A 187 13.48 12.28 -18.82
CA ALA A 187 12.74 12.70 -17.63
C ALA A 187 13.06 11.85 -16.41
N LEU A 188 13.04 10.52 -16.57
CA LEU A 188 13.35 9.59 -15.49
C LEU A 188 14.82 9.70 -15.04
N ARG A 189 15.79 9.88 -15.97
CA ARG A 189 17.20 10.07 -15.60
C ARG A 189 17.45 11.38 -14.88
N VAL A 190 16.73 12.46 -15.24
CA VAL A 190 16.76 13.72 -14.48
C VAL A 190 16.18 13.50 -13.08
N ALA A 191 15.04 12.84 -13.00
CA ALA A 191 14.37 12.55 -11.73
C ALA A 191 15.25 11.68 -10.81
N GLU A 192 15.87 10.60 -11.33
CA GLU A 192 16.80 9.73 -10.59
C GLU A 192 17.99 10.52 -10.00
N ARG A 193 18.57 11.46 -10.77
CA ARG A 193 19.69 12.30 -10.30
C ARG A 193 19.28 13.32 -9.25
N LEU A 194 18.00 13.66 -9.20
CA LEU A 194 17.45 14.61 -8.25
C LEU A 194 16.83 13.94 -7.02
N ILE A 195 16.80 12.59 -6.96
CA ILE A 195 16.42 11.86 -5.74
C ILE A 195 17.30 12.36 -4.57
N GLY A 196 16.68 12.74 -3.46
CA GLY A 196 17.36 13.28 -2.29
C GLY A 196 17.47 14.80 -2.26
N ARG A 197 17.24 15.48 -3.37
CA ARG A 197 17.16 16.94 -3.38
C ARG A 197 15.78 17.44 -2.94
N TYR A 198 14.76 16.64 -3.15
CA TYR A 198 13.38 16.95 -2.76
C TYR A 198 12.99 16.20 -1.49
N ARG A 199 12.82 16.93 -0.40
CA ARG A 199 12.59 16.39 0.95
C ARG A 199 11.36 15.44 0.99
N ASP A 200 10.31 15.82 0.29
CA ASP A 200 9.02 15.12 0.32
C ASP A 200 8.85 14.17 -0.88
N GLY A 201 9.94 13.93 -1.65
CA GLY A 201 10.02 12.86 -2.63
C GLY A 201 10.00 13.27 -4.10
N THR A 202 10.15 12.24 -4.97
CA THR A 202 10.13 12.35 -6.43
C THR A 202 9.15 11.35 -6.99
N TYR A 203 8.11 11.81 -7.68
CA TYR A 203 7.00 10.97 -8.10
C TYR A 203 6.76 11.02 -9.59
N LEU A 204 6.49 9.85 -10.18
CA LEU A 204 6.10 9.70 -11.57
C LEU A 204 4.59 9.49 -11.67
N LEU A 205 3.91 10.35 -12.40
CA LEU A 205 2.53 10.22 -12.84
C LEU A 205 2.52 9.90 -14.34
N ASP A 206 2.28 8.64 -14.69
CA ASP A 206 2.13 8.21 -16.08
C ASP A 206 0.66 8.39 -16.50
N LEU A 207 0.42 9.24 -17.51
CA LEU A 207 -0.91 9.53 -18.03
C LEU A 207 -1.34 8.61 -19.16
N ALA A 208 -0.43 7.78 -19.71
CA ALA A 208 -0.75 6.89 -20.83
C ALA A 208 -1.99 6.00 -20.61
N PRO A 209 -2.28 5.50 -19.37
CA PRO A 209 -3.46 4.71 -19.09
C PRO A 209 -4.75 5.52 -18.92
N LEU A 210 -4.69 6.85 -18.82
CA LEU A 210 -5.82 7.71 -18.49
C LEU A 210 -6.42 8.33 -19.74
N ASN A 211 -7.71 8.11 -19.98
CA ASN A 211 -8.42 8.71 -21.10
C ASN A 211 -9.39 9.83 -20.65
N ASP A 212 -9.75 9.87 -19.36
CA ASP A 212 -10.66 10.86 -18.80
C ASP A 212 -9.88 11.91 -18.00
N PRO A 213 -9.93 13.20 -18.40
CA PRO A 213 -9.30 14.29 -17.67
C PRO A 213 -9.68 14.37 -16.20
N ALA A 214 -10.92 14.02 -15.85
CA ALA A 214 -11.41 14.04 -14.47
C ALA A 214 -10.67 13.05 -13.56
N MET A 215 -9.98 12.06 -14.13
CA MET A 215 -9.22 11.06 -13.38
C MET A 215 -7.79 11.50 -13.04
N ILE A 216 -7.27 12.58 -13.60
CA ILE A 216 -5.89 13.03 -13.35
C ILE A 216 -5.72 13.41 -11.87
N ALA A 217 -6.57 14.29 -11.34
CA ALA A 217 -6.48 14.74 -9.96
C ALA A 217 -6.66 13.60 -8.92
N PRO A 218 -7.63 12.69 -9.06
CA PRO A 218 -7.71 11.52 -8.19
C PRO A 218 -6.48 10.63 -8.22
N ASN A 219 -5.91 10.38 -9.41
CA ASN A 219 -4.69 9.58 -9.54
C ASN A 219 -3.47 10.28 -8.94
N LEU A 220 -3.33 11.59 -9.12
CA LEU A 220 -2.28 12.37 -8.48
C LEU A 220 -2.42 12.34 -6.95
N ALA A 221 -3.64 12.47 -6.45
CA ALA A 221 -3.89 12.38 -5.01
C ALA A 221 -3.50 10.99 -4.46
N ALA A 222 -3.90 9.93 -5.15
CA ALA A 222 -3.53 8.56 -4.80
C ALA A 222 -2.02 8.34 -4.85
N LEU A 223 -1.35 8.86 -5.87
CA LEU A 223 0.10 8.78 -6.02
C LEU A 223 0.87 9.46 -4.88
N LEU A 224 0.39 10.61 -4.43
CA LEU A 224 1.02 11.44 -3.40
C LEU A 224 0.51 11.16 -2.00
N ASP A 225 -0.31 10.13 -1.83
CA ASP A 225 -0.98 9.81 -0.57
C ASP A 225 -1.73 11.04 0.02
N LEU A 226 -2.51 11.76 -0.84
CA LEU A 226 -3.25 12.96 -0.44
C LEU A 226 -4.75 12.66 -0.32
N PRO A 227 -5.41 12.98 0.80
CA PRO A 227 -6.84 12.84 0.96
C PRO A 227 -7.60 13.86 0.10
N LEU A 228 -8.55 13.39 -0.70
CA LEU A 228 -9.51 14.24 -1.40
C LEU A 228 -10.70 14.50 -0.46
N GLN A 229 -10.97 15.78 -0.15
CA GLN A 229 -12.16 16.22 0.60
C GLN A 229 -13.36 16.41 -0.36
N ASP A 230 -14.57 16.53 0.21
CA ASP A 230 -15.74 16.98 -0.56
C ASP A 230 -15.48 18.39 -1.08
N GLY A 231 -15.55 18.55 -2.40
CA GLY A 231 -15.20 19.78 -3.11
C GLY A 231 -14.32 19.49 -4.32
N ASP A 232 -13.69 20.51 -4.86
CA ASP A 232 -12.78 20.36 -5.99
C ASP A 232 -11.52 19.59 -5.57
N PRO A 233 -11.27 18.40 -6.19
CA PRO A 233 -10.08 17.59 -5.91
C PRO A 233 -8.78 18.39 -6.08
N LEU A 234 -8.73 19.26 -7.07
CA LEU A 234 -7.54 20.02 -7.43
C LEU A 234 -7.21 21.08 -6.37
N GLU A 235 -8.21 21.79 -5.84
CA GLU A 235 -8.01 22.74 -4.75
C GLU A 235 -7.49 22.03 -3.49
N THR A 236 -8.04 20.85 -3.21
CA THR A 236 -7.63 20.05 -2.05
C THR A 236 -6.19 19.59 -2.15
N ILE A 237 -5.77 19.07 -3.33
CA ILE A 237 -4.39 18.68 -3.59
C ILE A 237 -3.46 19.90 -3.44
N THR A 238 -3.81 21.01 -4.06
CA THR A 238 -3.01 22.25 -4.04
C THR A 238 -2.74 22.72 -2.62
N ARG A 239 -3.78 22.74 -1.77
CA ARG A 239 -3.66 23.13 -0.36
C ARG A 239 -2.70 22.23 0.42
N GLN A 240 -2.75 20.94 0.16
CA GLN A 240 -1.91 19.95 0.86
C GLN A 240 -0.45 19.94 0.36
N LEU A 241 -0.21 20.39 -0.87
CA LEU A 241 1.12 20.51 -1.44
C LEU A 241 1.83 21.82 -1.06
N LYS A 242 1.15 22.77 -0.42
CA LYS A 242 1.65 24.12 -0.13
C LYS A 242 3.03 24.13 0.54
N GLU A 243 3.27 23.22 1.48
CA GLU A 243 4.52 23.15 2.24
C GLU A 243 5.42 21.98 1.84
N ARG A 244 5.00 21.17 0.85
CA ARG A 244 5.77 20.00 0.39
C ARG A 244 6.80 20.43 -0.66
N HIS A 245 8.04 19.97 -0.45
CA HIS A 245 9.14 20.13 -1.39
C HIS A 245 9.35 18.84 -2.18
N LEU A 246 8.67 18.73 -3.32
CA LEU A 246 8.66 17.49 -4.15
C LEU A 246 8.84 17.79 -5.64
N LEU A 247 9.29 16.76 -6.37
CA LEU A 247 9.33 16.74 -7.81
C LEU A 247 8.22 15.80 -8.34
N LEU A 248 7.37 16.36 -9.20
CA LEU A 248 6.35 15.60 -9.94
C LEU A 248 6.79 15.46 -11.40
N VAL A 249 7.00 14.23 -11.85
CA VAL A 249 7.21 13.89 -13.26
C VAL A 249 5.87 13.49 -13.84
N ILE A 250 5.40 14.20 -14.88
CA ILE A 250 4.14 13.89 -15.57
C ILE A 250 4.51 13.39 -16.97
N ASP A 251 4.28 12.11 -17.22
CA ASP A 251 4.67 11.47 -18.49
C ASP A 251 3.46 11.27 -19.42
N ASN A 252 3.69 11.36 -20.74
CA ASN A 252 2.68 11.14 -21.78
C ASN A 252 1.49 12.13 -21.75
N CYS A 253 1.78 13.43 -21.68
CA CYS A 253 0.76 14.48 -21.57
C CYS A 253 -0.04 14.74 -22.87
N GLU A 254 0.42 14.24 -24.03
CA GLU A 254 -0.03 14.64 -25.36
C GLU A 254 -1.52 14.44 -25.68
N HIS A 255 -2.23 13.58 -24.96
CA HIS A 255 -3.66 13.31 -25.14
C HIS A 255 -4.57 14.02 -24.12
N LEU A 256 -3.95 14.72 -23.14
CA LEU A 256 -4.65 15.43 -22.05
C LEU A 256 -4.07 16.83 -21.82
N ILE A 257 -3.59 17.49 -22.89
CA ILE A 257 -2.82 18.74 -22.81
C ILE A 257 -3.51 19.81 -21.98
N ASP A 258 -4.76 20.15 -22.31
CA ASP A 258 -5.49 21.23 -21.62
C ASP A 258 -5.71 20.93 -20.13
N ALA A 259 -6.01 19.69 -19.82
CA ALA A 259 -6.22 19.26 -18.42
C ALA A 259 -4.91 19.27 -17.61
N VAL A 260 -3.79 18.86 -18.23
CA VAL A 260 -2.46 18.90 -17.60
C VAL A 260 -1.98 20.33 -17.43
N ALA A 261 -2.25 21.20 -18.41
CA ALA A 261 -1.93 22.63 -18.30
C ALA A 261 -2.66 23.24 -17.11
N GLN A 262 -3.98 23.08 -17.04
CA GLN A 262 -4.80 23.60 -15.93
C GLN A 262 -4.36 23.03 -14.57
N LEU A 263 -4.09 21.71 -14.50
CA LEU A 263 -3.55 21.06 -13.30
C LEU A 263 -2.25 21.72 -12.87
N SER A 264 -1.28 21.82 -13.80
CA SER A 264 0.06 22.33 -13.53
C SER A 264 0.04 23.80 -13.06
N GLU A 265 -0.75 24.64 -13.71
CA GLU A 265 -0.92 26.05 -13.34
C GLU A 265 -1.50 26.19 -11.92
N THR A 266 -2.56 25.46 -11.64
CA THR A 266 -3.23 25.50 -10.33
C THR A 266 -2.30 25.03 -9.22
N LEU A 267 -1.59 23.92 -9.44
CA LEU A 267 -0.63 23.39 -8.49
C LEU A 267 0.55 24.33 -8.24
N LEU A 268 1.15 24.88 -9.30
CA LEU A 268 2.31 25.78 -9.19
C LEU A 268 1.98 27.11 -8.55
N ARG A 269 0.73 27.59 -8.72
CA ARG A 269 0.24 28.81 -8.09
C ARG A 269 0.06 28.64 -6.58
N GLY A 270 -0.43 27.49 -6.14
CA GLY A 270 -0.74 27.23 -4.73
C GLY A 270 0.34 26.52 -3.93
N ALA A 271 1.32 25.86 -4.60
CA ALA A 271 2.39 25.07 -3.97
C ALA A 271 3.78 25.62 -4.38
N PRO A 272 4.37 26.54 -3.62
CA PRO A 272 5.59 27.27 -4.00
C PRO A 272 6.84 26.39 -4.12
N HIS A 273 6.85 25.25 -3.44
CA HIS A 273 7.98 24.30 -3.42
C HIS A 273 7.79 23.07 -4.30
N LEU A 274 6.72 23.04 -5.09
CA LEU A 274 6.47 22.00 -6.09
C LEU A 274 7.29 22.31 -7.35
N HIS A 275 7.89 21.25 -7.93
CA HIS A 275 8.56 21.27 -9.22
C HIS A 275 7.90 20.23 -10.14
N ILE A 276 7.71 20.60 -11.41
CA ILE A 276 7.08 19.73 -12.41
C ILE A 276 8.05 19.53 -13.59
N LEU A 277 8.19 18.26 -13.99
CA LEU A 277 8.86 17.84 -15.20
C LEU A 277 7.89 17.06 -16.07
N ALA A 278 7.38 17.67 -17.13
CA ALA A 278 6.41 17.04 -18.02
C ALA A 278 7.08 16.49 -19.29
N THR A 279 6.47 15.48 -19.91
CA THR A 279 6.83 15.02 -21.25
C THR A 279 5.61 15.07 -22.16
N SER A 280 5.78 15.61 -23.37
CA SER A 280 4.71 15.75 -24.33
C SER A 280 5.27 15.72 -25.79
N ARG A 281 4.41 15.51 -26.77
CA ARG A 281 4.75 15.67 -28.19
C ARG A 281 4.72 17.12 -28.63
N GLU A 282 3.91 17.94 -27.96
CA GLU A 282 3.77 19.37 -28.19
C GLU A 282 3.75 20.12 -26.85
N ASP A 283 3.87 21.44 -26.94
CA ASP A 283 3.90 22.34 -25.81
C ASP A 283 2.55 22.28 -25.07
N LEU A 284 2.56 22.29 -23.73
CA LEU A 284 1.34 22.25 -22.91
C LEU A 284 0.62 23.61 -22.92
N ARG A 285 1.33 24.68 -23.26
CA ARG A 285 0.83 26.08 -23.30
C ARG A 285 0.37 26.60 -21.95
N ALA A 286 0.97 26.07 -20.88
CA ALA A 286 0.65 26.43 -19.51
C ALA A 286 1.46 27.66 -19.05
N GLU A 287 0.89 28.45 -18.15
CA GLU A 287 1.56 29.62 -17.56
C GLU A 287 2.83 29.17 -16.78
N GLY A 288 3.97 29.78 -17.07
CA GLY A 288 5.27 29.45 -16.43
C GLY A 288 5.95 28.21 -17.00
N GLU A 289 5.44 27.61 -18.06
CA GLU A 289 6.08 26.50 -18.75
C GLU A 289 7.40 26.90 -19.40
N HIS A 290 8.43 26.07 -19.19
CA HIS A 290 9.69 26.17 -19.92
C HIS A 290 9.85 24.96 -20.83
N VAL A 291 9.67 25.20 -22.11
CA VAL A 291 9.76 24.14 -23.14
C VAL A 291 11.22 23.82 -23.44
N GLN A 292 11.59 22.56 -23.24
CA GLN A 292 12.88 22.01 -23.66
C GLN A 292 12.65 21.00 -24.79
N ARG A 293 12.99 21.38 -25.99
CA ARG A 293 12.91 20.48 -27.16
C ARG A 293 14.04 19.46 -27.11
N LEU A 294 13.69 18.20 -27.35
CA LEU A 294 14.66 17.12 -27.48
C LEU A 294 14.99 16.90 -28.95
N ASP A 295 16.25 17.09 -29.28
CA ASP A 295 16.78 16.78 -30.61
C ASP A 295 17.06 15.28 -30.75
N ALA A 296 17.17 14.81 -31.97
CA ALA A 296 17.65 13.48 -32.33
C ALA A 296 19.10 13.25 -31.84
N LEU A 297 19.53 12.00 -31.77
CA LEU A 297 20.92 11.69 -31.46
C LEU A 297 21.82 12.16 -32.61
N ALA A 298 22.91 12.80 -32.23
CA ALA A 298 23.88 13.29 -33.25
C ALA A 298 24.52 12.13 -34.00
N PHE A 299 24.65 12.31 -35.30
CA PHE A 299 25.38 11.45 -36.24
C PHE A 299 26.31 12.30 -37.15
N PRO A 300 27.34 11.68 -37.80
CA PRO A 300 28.27 12.43 -38.61
C PRO A 300 27.59 13.16 -39.78
N PRO A 301 27.98 14.44 -40.07
CA PRO A 301 27.46 15.17 -41.23
C PRO A 301 27.97 14.55 -42.56
N PRO A 302 27.26 14.77 -43.70
CA PRO A 302 27.57 14.13 -44.98
C PRO A 302 28.95 14.42 -45.51
N GLU A 303 29.53 15.57 -45.19
CA GLU A 303 30.77 16.09 -45.74
C GLU A 303 32.04 15.64 -45.01
N MET A 304 31.91 14.82 -43.97
CA MET A 304 33.04 14.41 -43.14
C MET A 304 33.74 13.17 -43.70
N PRO A 305 35.08 13.18 -43.86
CA PRO A 305 35.84 11.98 -44.26
C PRO A 305 35.73 10.90 -43.18
N ILE A 306 35.38 9.69 -43.59
CA ILE A 306 35.09 8.58 -42.66
C ILE A 306 36.38 7.82 -42.29
N GLU A 307 37.45 7.96 -43.04
CA GLU A 307 38.72 7.28 -42.77
C GLU A 307 39.43 7.84 -41.52
N GLY A 308 39.71 6.97 -40.56
CA GLY A 308 40.42 7.30 -39.31
C GLY A 308 39.58 8.01 -38.26
N PHE A 309 38.23 7.99 -38.37
CA PHE A 309 37.31 8.70 -37.53
C PHE A 309 36.85 7.86 -36.31
N PRO A 310 36.79 8.42 -35.08
CA PRO A 310 36.23 7.70 -33.94
C PRO A 310 34.71 7.63 -34.09
N ALA A 311 34.19 6.68 -34.84
CA ALA A 311 32.79 6.49 -35.16
C ALA A 311 31.91 6.44 -33.90
N LEU A 312 32.42 5.81 -32.84
CA LEU A 312 31.75 5.68 -31.53
C LEU A 312 31.71 6.98 -30.72
N ALA A 313 32.30 8.08 -31.17
CA ALA A 313 32.11 9.40 -30.56
C ALA A 313 30.70 9.97 -30.79
N TYR A 314 30.01 9.49 -31.84
CA TYR A 314 28.63 9.91 -32.10
C TYR A 314 27.60 9.04 -31.41
N PRO A 315 26.67 9.65 -30.65
CA PRO A 315 25.66 8.92 -29.86
C PRO A 315 24.77 7.99 -30.69
N ALA A 316 24.42 8.35 -31.91
CA ALA A 316 23.60 7.50 -32.79
C ALA A 316 24.31 6.19 -33.15
N LEU A 317 25.60 6.28 -33.51
CA LEU A 317 26.42 5.12 -33.85
C LEU A 317 26.75 4.28 -32.63
N GLN A 318 27.01 4.93 -31.48
CA GLN A 318 27.22 4.24 -30.21
C GLN A 318 25.99 3.43 -29.81
N LEU A 319 24.78 4.01 -29.95
CA LEU A 319 23.52 3.32 -29.69
C LEU A 319 23.35 2.12 -30.63
N PHE A 320 23.57 2.31 -31.92
CA PHE A 320 23.48 1.23 -32.88
C PHE A 320 24.42 0.07 -32.52
N ALA A 321 25.69 0.37 -32.25
CA ALA A 321 26.70 -0.64 -31.91
C ALA A 321 26.35 -1.39 -30.62
N GLU A 322 25.96 -0.69 -29.54
CA GLU A 322 25.58 -1.34 -28.28
C GLU A 322 24.33 -2.24 -28.44
N ARG A 323 23.35 -1.83 -29.25
CA ARG A 323 22.15 -2.64 -29.52
C ARG A 323 22.42 -3.80 -30.46
N ALA A 324 23.27 -3.61 -31.44
CA ALA A 324 23.73 -4.69 -32.34
C ALA A 324 24.50 -5.76 -31.56
N MET A 325 25.41 -5.39 -30.67
CA MET A 325 26.12 -6.31 -29.77
C MET A 325 25.17 -7.05 -28.84
N ALA A 326 24.13 -6.36 -28.28
CA ALA A 326 23.12 -7.00 -27.47
C ALA A 326 22.26 -8.00 -28.25
N SER A 327 22.10 -7.84 -29.56
CA SER A 327 21.33 -8.73 -30.43
C SER A 327 22.17 -9.89 -30.99
N ARG A 328 23.49 -9.71 -31.10
CA ARG A 328 24.45 -10.69 -31.60
C ARG A 328 25.77 -10.52 -30.87
N ASP A 329 26.15 -11.48 -30.03
CA ASP A 329 27.30 -11.42 -29.12
C ASP A 329 28.66 -11.26 -29.85
N ASP A 330 28.75 -11.76 -31.07
CA ASP A 330 29.97 -11.70 -31.91
C ASP A 330 30.00 -10.50 -32.86
N PHE A 331 29.08 -9.53 -32.70
CA PHE A 331 29.06 -8.34 -33.54
C PHE A 331 30.18 -7.36 -33.17
N GLU A 332 31.03 -7.07 -34.15
CA GLU A 332 31.99 -5.98 -34.07
C GLU A 332 31.74 -5.01 -35.20
N LEU A 333 31.69 -3.72 -34.90
CA LEU A 333 31.57 -2.68 -35.91
C LEU A 333 32.93 -2.48 -36.61
N THR A 334 33.06 -2.99 -37.84
CA THR A 334 34.29 -2.85 -38.63
C THR A 334 34.34 -1.50 -39.34
N ASP A 335 35.56 -1.06 -39.71
CA ASP A 335 35.74 0.19 -40.47
C ASP A 335 34.98 0.17 -41.82
N ALA A 336 34.78 -1.00 -42.42
CA ALA A 336 33.98 -1.18 -43.63
C ALA A 336 32.47 -0.99 -43.39
N ASP A 337 31.99 -1.27 -42.19
CA ASP A 337 30.57 -1.12 -41.80
C ASP A 337 30.22 0.31 -41.39
N VAL A 338 31.20 1.09 -40.91
CA VAL A 338 30.96 2.44 -40.38
C VAL A 338 30.22 3.34 -41.38
N PRO A 339 30.60 3.43 -42.69
CA PRO A 339 29.85 4.26 -43.64
C PRO A 339 28.39 3.86 -43.78
N LEU A 340 28.13 2.56 -43.78
CA LEU A 340 26.76 2.03 -43.90
C LEU A 340 25.93 2.34 -42.63
N VAL A 341 26.51 2.19 -41.47
CA VAL A 341 25.84 2.52 -40.20
C VAL A 341 25.58 4.02 -40.04
N VAL A 342 26.51 4.86 -40.54
CA VAL A 342 26.29 6.32 -40.61
C VAL A 342 25.06 6.63 -41.49
N ASP A 343 24.98 6.02 -42.69
CA ASP A 343 23.84 6.24 -43.59
C ASP A 343 22.53 5.68 -43.00
N ILE A 344 22.57 4.52 -42.34
CA ILE A 344 21.44 3.98 -41.60
C ILE A 344 20.97 4.99 -40.54
N CYS A 345 21.86 5.46 -39.65
CA CYS A 345 21.52 6.41 -38.58
C CYS A 345 20.97 7.73 -39.14
N ARG A 346 21.51 8.20 -40.28
CA ARG A 346 21.03 9.40 -40.96
C ARG A 346 19.60 9.22 -41.48
N ARG A 347 19.33 8.12 -42.18
CA ARG A 347 17.99 7.81 -42.71
C ARG A 347 16.93 7.59 -41.64
N LEU A 348 17.39 7.18 -40.49
CA LEU A 348 16.55 7.06 -39.29
C LEU A 348 16.47 8.38 -38.49
N ASP A 349 16.92 9.51 -39.07
CA ASP A 349 16.91 10.85 -38.47
C ASP A 349 17.54 10.91 -37.07
N GLY A 350 18.41 9.95 -36.72
CA GLY A 350 18.97 9.84 -35.37
C GLY A 350 17.94 9.56 -34.26
N ILE A 351 16.73 9.06 -34.60
CA ILE A 351 15.67 8.73 -33.65
C ILE A 351 16.08 7.47 -32.88
N PRO A 352 16.26 7.55 -31.54
CA PRO A 352 16.75 6.42 -30.75
C PRO A 352 15.97 5.12 -30.97
N LEU A 353 14.66 5.15 -30.89
CA LEU A 353 13.80 3.96 -31.06
C LEU A 353 13.96 3.35 -32.46
N ALA A 354 14.07 4.17 -33.49
CA ALA A 354 14.26 3.70 -34.87
C ALA A 354 15.64 3.03 -35.03
N ILE A 355 16.68 3.60 -34.41
CA ILE A 355 18.03 3.02 -34.40
C ILE A 355 18.03 1.69 -33.64
N GLU A 356 17.39 1.59 -32.49
CA GLU A 356 17.29 0.35 -31.70
C GLU A 356 16.58 -0.76 -32.48
N LEU A 357 15.45 -0.43 -33.16
CA LEU A 357 14.72 -1.37 -34.02
C LEU A 357 15.54 -1.87 -35.19
N ALA A 358 16.30 -0.99 -35.83
CA ALA A 358 17.19 -1.37 -36.90
C ALA A 358 18.38 -2.21 -36.44
N ALA A 359 19.07 -1.81 -35.36
CA ALA A 359 20.20 -2.53 -34.79
C ALA A 359 19.80 -3.94 -34.30
N ALA A 360 18.59 -4.14 -33.78
CA ALA A 360 18.08 -5.45 -33.37
C ALA A 360 17.98 -6.46 -34.53
N GLN A 361 17.91 -5.98 -35.79
CA GLN A 361 17.88 -6.84 -36.99
C GLN A 361 19.25 -7.41 -37.36
N ILE A 362 20.34 -6.97 -36.75
CA ILE A 362 21.70 -7.50 -36.95
C ILE A 362 21.79 -8.99 -36.56
N SER A 363 20.89 -9.49 -35.76
CA SER A 363 20.75 -10.93 -35.50
C SER A 363 20.40 -11.76 -36.76
N ARG A 364 19.83 -11.12 -37.82
CA ARG A 364 19.31 -11.77 -39.01
C ARG A 364 20.03 -11.32 -40.28
N PHE A 365 20.54 -10.08 -40.32
CA PHE A 365 21.13 -9.44 -41.48
C PHE A 365 22.55 -8.99 -41.18
N THR A 366 23.39 -8.98 -42.22
CA THR A 366 24.64 -8.21 -42.17
C THR A 366 24.33 -6.72 -42.28
N VAL A 367 25.26 -5.85 -41.88
CA VAL A 367 25.08 -4.38 -41.97
C VAL A 367 24.76 -3.96 -43.41
N GLN A 368 25.38 -4.59 -44.41
CA GLN A 368 25.14 -4.33 -45.83
C GLN A 368 23.72 -4.73 -46.26
N GLN A 369 23.25 -5.88 -45.82
CA GLN A 369 21.88 -6.34 -46.11
C GLN A 369 20.84 -5.44 -45.44
N LEU A 370 21.06 -5.09 -44.17
CA LEU A 370 20.22 -4.17 -43.41
C LEU A 370 20.11 -2.81 -44.12
N HIS A 371 21.24 -2.25 -44.55
CA HIS A 371 21.29 -0.98 -45.26
C HIS A 371 20.45 -1.02 -46.59
N ARG A 372 20.60 -2.09 -47.41
CA ARG A 372 19.80 -2.25 -48.62
C ARG A 372 18.31 -2.34 -48.35
N GLN A 373 17.91 -3.14 -47.38
CA GLN A 373 16.50 -3.31 -47.02
C GLN A 373 15.87 -2.03 -46.52
N LEU A 374 16.57 -1.23 -45.71
CA LEU A 374 16.15 0.08 -45.31
C LEU A 374 15.98 1.05 -46.48
N LEU A 375 16.86 1.02 -47.43
CA LEU A 375 16.75 1.81 -48.65
C LEU A 375 15.47 1.51 -49.43
N ASP A 376 15.17 0.24 -49.64
CA ASP A 376 14.00 -0.20 -50.42
C ASP A 376 12.70 0.16 -49.66
N SER A 377 12.68 -0.02 -48.35
CA SER A 377 11.47 0.23 -47.52
C SER A 377 11.15 1.72 -47.37
N LEU A 378 12.15 2.56 -47.15
CA LEU A 378 11.96 4.00 -46.97
C LEU A 378 11.62 4.72 -48.30
N ALA A 379 12.14 4.23 -49.43
CA ALA A 379 11.81 4.77 -50.77
C ALA A 379 10.32 4.61 -51.12
N LEU A 380 9.67 3.55 -50.68
CA LEU A 380 8.23 3.29 -50.88
C LEU A 380 7.31 4.23 -50.09
N LEU A 381 7.79 4.84 -49.02
CA LEU A 381 6.97 5.59 -48.07
C LEU A 381 7.06 7.12 -48.20
N HIS A 382 8.01 7.64 -48.99
CA HIS A 382 8.15 9.09 -49.24
C HIS A 382 6.99 9.70 -50.05
N ASN A 383 6.05 8.89 -50.51
CA ASN A 383 4.93 9.32 -51.37
C ASN A 383 3.59 9.54 -50.63
N SER A 384 3.50 9.47 -49.36
CA SER A 384 2.25 9.64 -48.62
C SER A 384 2.34 10.76 -47.59
N GLY A 385 1.83 11.90 -47.90
CA GLY A 385 1.16 13.08 -47.33
C GLY A 385 1.46 13.51 -45.88
N ASP A 386 1.24 14.70 -45.63
CA ASP A 386 0.92 15.60 -44.48
C ASP A 386 1.52 15.46 -43.04
N ALA A 387 2.23 14.43 -42.65
CA ALA A 387 2.86 14.34 -41.33
C ALA A 387 4.30 14.88 -41.32
N ALA A 388 4.75 15.38 -40.14
CA ALA A 388 6.11 15.86 -39.96
C ALA A 388 7.15 14.75 -40.34
N PRO A 389 8.26 15.08 -41.03
CA PRO A 389 9.21 14.11 -41.59
C PRO A 389 9.69 13.05 -40.57
N ARG A 390 9.98 13.43 -39.33
CA ARG A 390 10.46 12.51 -38.30
C ARG A 390 9.39 11.52 -37.80
N GLN A 391 8.09 11.89 -37.82
CA GLN A 391 7.00 10.96 -37.50
C GLN A 391 6.82 9.93 -38.64
N GLN A 392 6.97 10.35 -39.88
CA GLN A 392 6.96 9.46 -41.04
C GLN A 392 8.11 8.43 -40.95
N THR A 393 9.31 8.86 -40.56
CA THR A 393 10.49 7.98 -40.42
C THR A 393 10.27 6.91 -39.35
N LEU A 394 9.72 7.28 -38.17
CA LEU A 394 9.48 6.30 -37.11
C LEU A 394 8.36 5.32 -37.49
N ARG A 395 7.28 5.81 -38.10
CA ARG A 395 6.18 4.97 -38.59
C ARG A 395 6.69 4.01 -39.66
N ALA A 396 7.46 4.50 -40.63
CA ALA A 396 8.09 3.69 -41.63
C ALA A 396 8.98 2.58 -41.05
N THR A 397 9.76 2.91 -40.04
CA THR A 397 10.60 1.94 -39.33
C THR A 397 9.77 0.88 -38.60
N LEU A 398 8.66 1.26 -37.96
CA LEU A 398 7.74 0.31 -37.33
C LEU A 398 7.05 -0.58 -38.38
N ASP A 399 6.56 -0.01 -39.50
CA ASP A 399 5.94 -0.76 -40.60
C ASP A 399 6.94 -1.77 -41.19
N TRP A 400 8.19 -1.36 -41.41
CA TRP A 400 9.26 -2.24 -41.89
C TRP A 400 9.56 -3.34 -40.84
N SER A 401 9.76 -2.98 -39.58
CA SER A 401 9.99 -3.96 -38.51
C SER A 401 8.84 -4.96 -38.39
N PHE A 402 7.59 -4.50 -38.53
CA PHE A 402 6.38 -5.33 -38.49
C PHE A 402 6.33 -6.27 -39.70
N ALA A 403 6.66 -5.80 -40.89
CA ALA A 403 6.71 -6.62 -42.12
C ALA A 403 7.74 -7.76 -42.06
N LEU A 404 8.83 -7.57 -41.29
CA LEU A 404 9.85 -8.60 -41.06
C LEU A 404 9.45 -9.65 -40.00
N LEU A 405 8.34 -9.45 -39.31
CA LEU A 405 7.79 -10.44 -38.35
C LEU A 405 7.14 -11.59 -39.12
N THR A 406 7.25 -12.78 -38.57
CA THR A 406 6.42 -13.91 -39.00
C THR A 406 4.93 -13.64 -38.75
N PRO A 407 4.00 -14.25 -39.45
CA PRO A 407 2.55 -14.07 -39.21
C PRO A 407 2.14 -14.31 -37.74
N CYS A 408 2.78 -15.28 -37.09
CA CYS A 408 2.56 -15.58 -35.66
C CYS A 408 3.03 -14.41 -34.77
N GLU A 409 4.25 -13.88 -34.99
CA GLU A 409 4.80 -12.75 -34.27
C GLU A 409 3.98 -11.46 -34.47
N GLN A 410 3.52 -11.20 -35.71
CA GLN A 410 2.63 -10.08 -36.03
C GLN A 410 1.33 -10.16 -35.23
N THR A 411 0.74 -11.34 -35.18
CA THR A 411 -0.48 -11.58 -34.41
C THR A 411 -0.23 -11.41 -32.91
N CYS A 412 0.89 -11.92 -32.39
CA CYS A 412 1.28 -11.72 -31.00
C CYS A 412 1.44 -10.24 -30.67
N LEU A 413 2.20 -9.49 -31.47
CA LEU A 413 2.42 -8.07 -31.24
C LEU A 413 1.11 -7.25 -31.25
N ARG A 414 0.23 -7.52 -32.23
CA ARG A 414 -1.09 -6.85 -32.31
C ARG A 414 -1.91 -7.11 -31.07
N ARG A 415 -2.06 -8.38 -30.67
CA ARG A 415 -2.91 -8.77 -29.53
C ARG A 415 -2.39 -8.29 -28.19
N LEU A 416 -1.06 -8.19 -28.02
CA LEU A 416 -0.46 -7.63 -26.81
C LEU A 416 -0.72 -6.13 -26.62
N ALA A 417 -1.14 -5.41 -27.66
CA ALA A 417 -1.43 -3.98 -27.60
C ALA A 417 -2.59 -3.61 -26.65
N VAL A 418 -3.42 -4.57 -26.25
CA VAL A 418 -4.50 -4.33 -25.28
C VAL A 418 -4.05 -4.12 -23.84
N PHE A 419 -2.82 -4.58 -23.51
CA PHE A 419 -2.24 -4.34 -22.19
C PHE A 419 -1.82 -2.88 -22.03
N MET A 420 -2.22 -2.29 -20.91
CA MET A 420 -1.87 -0.91 -20.53
C MET A 420 -0.60 -0.84 -19.70
N GLY A 421 -0.34 -1.87 -18.89
CA GLY A 421 0.80 -2.00 -18.01
C GLY A 421 1.78 -3.08 -18.42
N SER A 422 2.59 -3.53 -17.45
CA SER A 422 3.44 -4.71 -17.62
C SER A 422 2.65 -5.98 -17.35
N PHE A 423 2.88 -7.01 -18.17
CA PHE A 423 2.19 -8.30 -18.10
C PHE A 423 3.19 -9.45 -18.04
N ASN A 424 2.78 -10.57 -17.48
CA ASN A 424 3.56 -11.80 -17.46
C ASN A 424 3.19 -12.72 -18.65
N LEU A 425 3.96 -13.80 -18.82
CA LEU A 425 3.77 -14.73 -19.92
C LEU A 425 2.38 -15.43 -19.88
N VAL A 426 1.86 -15.69 -18.68
CA VAL A 426 0.53 -16.32 -18.51
C VAL A 426 -0.57 -15.39 -19.02
N SER A 427 -0.47 -14.09 -18.68
CA SER A 427 -1.42 -13.08 -19.16
C SER A 427 -1.28 -12.86 -20.68
N ALA A 428 -0.05 -12.84 -21.20
CA ALA A 428 0.20 -12.79 -22.64
C ALA A 428 -0.47 -13.98 -23.36
N ALA A 429 -0.25 -15.19 -22.88
CA ALA A 429 -0.85 -16.41 -23.46
C ALA A 429 -2.38 -16.34 -23.49
N ALA A 430 -3.02 -15.89 -22.40
CA ALA A 430 -4.48 -15.79 -22.32
C ALA A 430 -5.08 -14.87 -23.40
N VAL A 431 -4.35 -13.84 -23.83
CA VAL A 431 -4.81 -12.90 -24.86
C VAL A 431 -4.38 -13.33 -26.27
N ILE A 432 -3.18 -13.89 -26.42
CA ILE A 432 -2.58 -14.25 -27.73
C ILE A 432 -3.19 -15.50 -28.30
N VAL A 433 -3.38 -16.56 -27.48
CA VAL A 433 -3.80 -17.89 -27.96
C VAL A 433 -5.14 -17.83 -28.68
N GLY A 434 -5.23 -18.56 -29.80
CA GLY A 434 -6.41 -18.66 -30.64
C GLY A 434 -6.13 -19.44 -31.92
N GLN A 435 -6.98 -19.32 -32.92
CA GLN A 435 -6.86 -20.10 -34.16
C GLN A 435 -5.51 -19.90 -34.90
N GLN A 436 -4.88 -18.74 -34.76
CA GLN A 436 -3.65 -18.38 -35.48
C GLN A 436 -2.37 -18.61 -34.69
N VAL A 437 -2.45 -18.78 -33.37
CA VAL A 437 -1.30 -18.93 -32.47
C VAL A 437 -1.59 -20.02 -31.45
N ALA A 438 -0.81 -21.09 -31.50
CA ALA A 438 -0.88 -22.19 -30.54
C ALA A 438 -0.15 -21.83 -29.23
N PRO A 439 -0.53 -22.44 -28.07
CA PRO A 439 0.08 -22.15 -26.77
C PRO A 439 1.60 -22.29 -26.75
N GLU A 440 2.15 -23.28 -27.48
CA GLU A 440 3.59 -23.57 -27.53
C GLU A 440 4.39 -22.49 -28.26
N GLN A 441 3.73 -21.73 -29.13
CA GLN A 441 4.34 -20.67 -29.92
C GLN A 441 4.47 -19.34 -29.14
N VAL A 442 3.73 -19.16 -28.04
CA VAL A 442 3.67 -17.88 -27.30
C VAL A 442 5.02 -17.50 -26.74
N LEU A 443 5.69 -18.42 -26.01
CA LEU A 443 6.99 -18.16 -25.40
C LEU A 443 8.03 -17.76 -26.46
N VAL A 444 8.07 -18.53 -27.56
CA VAL A 444 9.01 -18.27 -28.66
C VAL A 444 8.75 -16.91 -29.30
N SER A 445 7.48 -16.61 -29.60
CA SER A 445 7.10 -15.34 -30.22
C SER A 445 7.38 -14.13 -29.32
N VAL A 446 7.05 -14.24 -28.02
CA VAL A 446 7.35 -13.18 -27.04
C VAL A 446 8.86 -12.97 -26.91
N SER A 447 9.66 -14.04 -26.84
CA SER A 447 11.13 -13.95 -26.80
C SER A 447 11.70 -13.32 -28.07
N GLN A 448 11.15 -13.64 -29.22
CA GLN A 448 11.56 -13.03 -30.51
C GLN A 448 11.19 -11.55 -30.61
N LEU A 449 10.01 -11.16 -30.09
CA LEU A 449 9.61 -9.75 -30.01
C LEU A 449 10.53 -8.94 -29.08
N VAL A 450 10.99 -9.56 -27.99
CA VAL A 450 12.01 -8.97 -27.10
C VAL A 450 13.33 -8.81 -27.83
N ALA A 451 13.84 -9.87 -28.48
CA ALA A 451 15.08 -9.81 -29.26
C ALA A 451 15.04 -8.77 -30.36
N LYS A 452 13.86 -8.48 -30.92
CA LYS A 452 13.63 -7.45 -31.95
C LYS A 452 13.33 -6.05 -31.37
N SER A 453 13.53 -5.84 -30.07
CA SER A 453 13.29 -4.56 -29.38
C SER A 453 11.86 -4.01 -29.49
N LEU A 454 10.88 -4.87 -29.78
CA LEU A 454 9.45 -4.53 -29.83
C LEU A 454 8.74 -4.72 -28.49
N LEU A 455 9.34 -5.49 -27.57
CA LEU A 455 8.92 -5.69 -26.19
C LEU A 455 10.09 -5.43 -25.25
N ASN A 456 9.82 -4.75 -24.15
CA ASN A 456 10.76 -4.59 -23.04
C ASN A 456 10.55 -5.69 -22.01
N VAL A 457 11.63 -6.11 -21.35
CA VAL A 457 11.63 -7.07 -20.24
C VAL A 457 11.93 -6.33 -18.94
N GLU A 458 11.11 -6.56 -17.94
CA GLU A 458 11.29 -6.10 -16.56
C GLU A 458 11.52 -7.34 -15.69
N ILE A 459 12.73 -7.46 -15.14
CA ILE A 459 13.08 -8.58 -14.26
C ILE A 459 12.83 -8.13 -12.82
N GLY A 460 11.72 -8.59 -12.25
CA GLY A 460 11.40 -8.42 -10.85
C GLY A 460 12.00 -9.53 -9.97
N ASP A 461 11.93 -9.38 -8.65
CA ASP A 461 12.45 -10.38 -7.69
C ASP A 461 11.73 -11.73 -7.77
N GLU A 462 10.44 -11.75 -8.14
CA GLU A 462 9.61 -12.96 -8.17
C GLU A 462 9.19 -13.37 -9.58
N GLU A 463 9.11 -12.44 -10.54
CA GLU A 463 8.49 -12.69 -11.84
C GLU A 463 9.12 -11.85 -12.94
N VAL A 464 9.22 -12.43 -14.15
CA VAL A 464 9.58 -11.71 -15.36
C VAL A 464 8.33 -11.10 -15.97
N ARG A 465 8.37 -9.80 -16.22
CA ARG A 465 7.28 -9.05 -16.87
C ARG A 465 7.72 -8.44 -18.19
N TYR A 466 6.76 -8.22 -19.06
CA TYR A 466 6.94 -7.65 -20.37
C TYR A 466 6.09 -6.39 -20.50
N ARG A 467 6.61 -5.39 -21.22
CA ARG A 467 5.91 -4.14 -21.48
C ARG A 467 6.13 -3.68 -22.92
N LEU A 468 5.06 -3.23 -23.56
CA LEU A 468 5.15 -2.47 -24.80
C LEU A 468 5.49 -1.01 -24.50
N LEU A 469 6.41 -0.43 -25.28
CA LEU A 469 6.57 1.03 -25.29
C LEU A 469 5.30 1.67 -25.86
N ASP A 470 4.90 2.83 -25.35
CA ASP A 470 3.63 3.47 -25.74
C ASP A 470 3.52 3.72 -27.26
N THR A 471 4.61 4.11 -27.90
CA THR A 471 4.67 4.27 -29.34
C THR A 471 4.43 2.94 -30.08
N THR A 472 5.09 1.86 -29.64
CA THR A 472 4.92 0.51 -30.20
C THR A 472 3.52 -0.01 -29.92
N ARG A 473 2.98 0.24 -28.70
CA ARG A 473 1.62 -0.13 -28.31
C ARG A 473 0.56 0.56 -29.18
N SER A 474 0.70 1.87 -29.38
CA SER A 474 -0.23 2.64 -30.23
C SER A 474 -0.22 2.14 -31.68
N TYR A 475 0.96 1.88 -32.24
CA TYR A 475 1.12 1.29 -33.55
C TYR A 475 0.49 -0.11 -33.64
N ALA A 476 0.78 -0.99 -32.69
CA ALA A 476 0.24 -2.34 -32.65
C ALA A 476 -1.29 -2.36 -32.44
N LEU A 477 -1.84 -1.39 -31.70
CA LEU A 477 -3.29 -1.22 -31.50
C LEU A 477 -3.98 -0.81 -32.81
N GLU A 478 -3.36 0.05 -33.60
CA GLU A 478 -3.83 0.40 -34.97
C GLU A 478 -3.87 -0.86 -35.85
N LYS A 479 -2.77 -1.62 -35.90
CA LYS A 479 -2.70 -2.88 -36.67
C LYS A 479 -3.70 -3.93 -36.15
N LEU A 480 -4.01 -3.95 -34.84
CA LEU A 480 -5.06 -4.80 -34.26
C LEU A 480 -6.45 -4.38 -34.74
N THR A 481 -6.68 -3.07 -34.82
CA THR A 481 -7.94 -2.50 -35.30
C THR A 481 -8.14 -2.78 -36.79
N ASP A 482 -7.10 -2.57 -37.61
CA ASP A 482 -7.10 -2.86 -39.05
C ASP A 482 -7.36 -4.35 -39.33
N ALA A 483 -6.87 -5.24 -38.46
CA ALA A 483 -7.12 -6.67 -38.55
C ALA A 483 -8.52 -7.10 -38.09
N GLY A 484 -9.34 -6.19 -37.54
CA GLY A 484 -10.65 -6.50 -36.97
C GLY A 484 -10.66 -7.34 -35.72
N GLU A 485 -9.49 -7.47 -35.05
CA GLU A 485 -9.32 -8.35 -33.88
C GLU A 485 -9.49 -7.63 -32.54
N LEU A 486 -9.75 -6.30 -32.54
CA LEU A 486 -9.71 -5.46 -31.33
C LEU A 486 -10.74 -5.90 -30.27
N SER A 487 -12.00 -6.13 -30.66
CA SER A 487 -13.07 -6.50 -29.71
C SER A 487 -12.79 -7.85 -29.07
N ALA A 488 -12.41 -8.87 -29.85
CA ALA A 488 -12.10 -10.19 -29.35
C ALA A 488 -10.84 -10.21 -28.44
N SER A 489 -9.86 -9.36 -28.72
CA SER A 489 -8.65 -9.25 -27.89
C SER A 489 -8.94 -8.54 -26.57
N ARG A 490 -9.78 -7.50 -26.56
CA ARG A 490 -10.23 -6.82 -25.35
C ARG A 490 -11.12 -7.72 -24.48
N GLU A 491 -11.95 -8.55 -25.08
CA GLU A 491 -12.77 -9.52 -24.35
C GLU A 491 -11.88 -10.52 -23.61
N ARG A 492 -10.91 -11.16 -24.31
CA ARG A 492 -9.94 -12.08 -23.69
C ARG A 492 -9.09 -11.41 -22.60
N HIS A 493 -8.72 -10.14 -22.79
CA HIS A 493 -8.05 -9.36 -21.78
C HIS A 493 -8.92 -9.12 -20.54
N ALA A 494 -10.20 -8.77 -20.72
CA ALA A 494 -11.14 -8.61 -19.62
C ALA A 494 -11.41 -9.94 -18.88
N GLU A 495 -11.52 -11.06 -19.60
CA GLU A 495 -11.63 -12.39 -19.00
C GLU A 495 -10.37 -12.78 -18.22
N ARG A 496 -9.18 -12.43 -18.75
CA ARG A 496 -7.92 -12.63 -18.01
C ARG A 496 -7.88 -11.80 -16.74
N CYS A 497 -8.27 -10.52 -16.79
CA CYS A 497 -8.39 -9.68 -15.61
C CYS A 497 -9.36 -10.25 -14.57
N LEU A 498 -10.49 -10.82 -15.04
CA LEU A 498 -11.46 -11.47 -14.15
C LEU A 498 -10.84 -12.71 -13.46
N THR A 499 -10.21 -13.60 -14.22
CA THR A 499 -9.53 -14.78 -13.65
C THR A 499 -8.42 -14.37 -12.67
N LEU A 500 -7.68 -13.31 -12.98
CA LEU A 500 -6.66 -12.78 -12.09
C LEU A 500 -7.25 -12.27 -10.77
N MET A 501 -8.41 -11.60 -10.82
CA MET A 501 -9.07 -11.09 -9.62
C MET A 501 -9.77 -12.20 -8.82
N GLU A 502 -10.22 -13.27 -9.45
CA GLU A 502 -10.67 -14.47 -8.77
C GLU A 502 -9.51 -15.13 -7.99
N GLN A 503 -8.34 -15.28 -8.60
CA GLN A 503 -7.12 -15.74 -7.91
C GLN A 503 -6.68 -14.79 -6.80
N ALA A 504 -6.75 -13.49 -7.04
CA ALA A 504 -6.42 -12.48 -6.04
C ALA A 504 -7.31 -12.55 -4.81
N GLU A 505 -8.60 -12.86 -4.98
CA GLU A 505 -9.55 -13.07 -3.90
C GLU A 505 -9.21 -14.30 -3.07
N ASP A 506 -8.83 -15.42 -3.71
CA ASP A 506 -8.41 -16.64 -3.03
C ASP A 506 -7.08 -16.43 -2.26
N ASP A 507 -6.10 -15.81 -2.91
CA ASP A 507 -4.79 -15.53 -2.32
C ASP A 507 -4.89 -14.49 -1.18
N TRP A 508 -5.89 -13.61 -1.20
CA TRP A 508 -6.02 -12.54 -0.23
C TRP A 508 -6.18 -13.03 1.21
N GLN A 509 -6.77 -14.20 1.39
CA GLN A 509 -6.95 -14.81 2.71
C GLN A 509 -5.64 -15.34 3.32
N THR A 510 -4.72 -15.78 2.48
CA THR A 510 -3.53 -16.54 2.90
C THR A 510 -2.22 -15.78 2.74
N THR A 511 -2.21 -14.71 1.94
CA THR A 511 -1.01 -13.95 1.61
C THR A 511 -0.89 -12.66 2.44
N PRO A 512 0.26 -12.35 3.06
CA PRO A 512 0.47 -11.07 3.76
C PRO A 512 0.20 -9.86 2.87
N THR A 513 -0.38 -8.78 3.42
CA THR A 513 -0.82 -7.57 2.68
C THR A 513 0.24 -7.02 1.74
N ARG A 514 1.46 -6.85 2.23
CA ARG A 514 2.56 -6.28 1.45
C ARG A 514 2.90 -7.13 0.23
N LEU A 515 2.93 -8.46 0.38
CA LEU A 515 3.21 -9.39 -0.71
C LEU A 515 2.04 -9.44 -1.69
N TRP A 516 0.81 -9.44 -1.17
CA TRP A 516 -0.40 -9.45 -1.99
C TRP A 516 -0.50 -8.18 -2.85
N ILE A 517 -0.30 -6.99 -2.25
CA ILE A 517 -0.27 -5.71 -2.98
C ILE A 517 0.87 -5.73 -4.02
N GLY A 518 2.08 -6.17 -3.66
CA GLY A 518 3.20 -6.28 -4.59
C GLY A 518 2.88 -7.12 -5.82
N ARG A 519 2.07 -8.18 -5.66
CA ARG A 519 1.68 -9.08 -6.74
C ARG A 519 0.57 -8.52 -7.62
N TYR A 520 -0.47 -7.91 -7.03
CA TYR A 520 -1.70 -7.57 -7.74
C TYR A 520 -1.85 -6.10 -8.14
N ALA A 521 -1.20 -5.16 -7.44
CA ALA A 521 -1.29 -3.73 -7.75
C ALA A 521 -0.79 -3.37 -9.16
N ALA A 522 0.15 -4.14 -9.70
CA ALA A 522 0.69 -3.91 -11.03
C ALA A 522 -0.34 -4.10 -12.17
N TYR A 523 -1.46 -4.79 -11.90
CA TYR A 523 -2.52 -5.03 -12.89
C TYR A 523 -3.63 -3.97 -12.85
N ARG A 524 -3.52 -2.96 -11.99
CA ARG A 524 -4.53 -1.91 -11.80
C ARG A 524 -4.97 -1.27 -13.11
N ASP A 525 -4.01 -0.89 -13.96
CA ASP A 525 -4.30 -0.15 -15.19
C ASP A 525 -4.92 -1.05 -16.26
N ASP A 526 -4.57 -2.33 -16.31
CA ASP A 526 -5.23 -3.34 -17.14
C ASP A 526 -6.67 -3.59 -16.69
N ILE A 527 -6.92 -3.66 -15.37
CA ILE A 527 -8.25 -3.79 -14.80
C ILE A 527 -9.11 -2.58 -15.13
N ARG A 528 -8.56 -1.36 -15.02
CA ARG A 528 -9.24 -0.12 -15.45
C ARG A 528 -9.65 -0.19 -16.92
N ALA A 529 -8.72 -0.52 -17.80
CA ALA A 529 -8.99 -0.63 -19.23
C ALA A 529 -10.07 -1.69 -19.54
N ALA A 530 -10.04 -2.82 -18.83
CA ALA A 530 -11.04 -3.87 -18.97
C ALA A 530 -12.43 -3.42 -18.49
N LEU A 531 -12.52 -2.69 -17.37
CA LEU A 531 -13.76 -2.14 -16.81
C LEU A 531 -14.32 -1.02 -17.69
N ASP A 532 -13.48 -0.08 -18.13
CA ASP A 532 -13.89 1.04 -18.99
C ASP A 532 -14.47 0.55 -20.32
N TRP A 533 -13.78 -0.40 -20.95
CA TRP A 533 -14.29 -1.01 -22.17
C TRP A 533 -15.52 -1.84 -21.93
N GLY A 534 -15.49 -2.73 -20.93
CA GLY A 534 -16.55 -3.71 -20.70
C GLY A 534 -17.87 -3.13 -20.21
N LEU A 535 -17.83 -2.05 -19.42
CA LEU A 535 -19.01 -1.30 -18.99
C LEU A 535 -19.47 -0.25 -20.01
N GLY A 536 -18.71 -0.05 -21.09
CA GLY A 536 -19.04 0.81 -22.19
C GLY A 536 -20.05 0.20 -23.17
N ALA A 537 -20.39 0.95 -24.22
CA ALA A 537 -21.42 0.57 -25.19
C ALA A 537 -21.06 -0.67 -26.03
N GLN A 538 -19.76 -0.87 -26.30
CA GLN A 538 -19.24 -1.96 -27.16
C GLN A 538 -18.70 -3.14 -26.37
N GLY A 539 -18.73 -3.10 -25.04
CA GLY A 539 -18.10 -4.08 -24.17
C GLY A 539 -18.99 -5.28 -23.83
N VAL A 540 -18.36 -6.35 -23.35
CA VAL A 540 -19.04 -7.53 -22.86
C VAL A 540 -19.44 -7.30 -21.40
N ARG A 541 -20.64 -6.78 -21.22
CA ARG A 541 -21.19 -6.34 -19.91
C ARG A 541 -21.12 -7.44 -18.84
N ALA A 542 -21.39 -8.70 -19.21
CA ALA A 542 -21.38 -9.81 -18.25
C ALA A 542 -20.01 -10.01 -17.59
N VAL A 543 -18.93 -9.93 -18.37
CA VAL A 543 -17.56 -10.05 -17.85
C VAL A 543 -17.20 -8.86 -16.97
N ALA A 544 -17.51 -7.65 -17.43
CA ALA A 544 -17.20 -6.41 -16.70
C ALA A 544 -17.94 -6.30 -15.36
N ILE A 545 -19.21 -6.71 -15.30
CA ILE A 545 -20.01 -6.72 -14.06
C ILE A 545 -19.40 -7.73 -13.07
N ARG A 546 -19.02 -8.93 -13.54
CA ARG A 546 -18.32 -9.91 -12.70
C ARG A 546 -16.97 -9.38 -12.21
N LEU A 547 -16.19 -8.79 -13.10
CA LEU A 547 -14.90 -8.18 -12.77
C LEU A 547 -15.08 -7.07 -11.71
N THR A 548 -16.05 -6.17 -11.87
CA THR A 548 -16.34 -5.12 -10.88
C THR A 548 -16.62 -5.72 -9.49
N ALA A 549 -17.40 -6.81 -9.43
CA ALA A 549 -17.72 -7.46 -8.16
C ALA A 549 -16.48 -8.10 -7.48
N ARG A 550 -15.49 -8.56 -8.26
CA ARG A 550 -14.28 -9.23 -7.76
C ARG A 550 -13.12 -8.27 -7.44
N THR A 551 -13.17 -7.05 -7.93
CA THR A 551 -12.08 -6.09 -7.75
C THR A 551 -12.11 -5.34 -6.41
N LEU A 552 -13.14 -5.49 -5.59
CA LEU A 552 -13.27 -4.77 -4.31
C LEU A 552 -12.04 -4.89 -3.41
N PRO A 553 -11.42 -6.08 -3.18
CA PRO A 553 -10.23 -6.19 -2.34
C PRO A 553 -9.06 -5.34 -2.86
N LEU A 554 -8.84 -5.33 -4.17
CA LEU A 554 -7.75 -4.56 -4.77
C LEU A 554 -7.94 -3.04 -4.56
N TRP A 555 -9.12 -2.54 -4.82
CA TRP A 555 -9.42 -1.12 -4.66
C TRP A 555 -9.37 -0.66 -3.20
N GLN A 556 -9.73 -1.54 -2.27
CA GLN A 556 -9.62 -1.27 -0.83
C GLN A 556 -8.17 -1.21 -0.36
N GLU A 557 -7.36 -2.20 -0.72
CA GLU A 557 -5.94 -2.23 -0.34
C GLU A 557 -5.15 -1.08 -0.98
N LEU A 558 -5.56 -0.62 -2.17
CA LEU A 558 -4.98 0.54 -2.84
C LEU A 558 -5.59 1.88 -2.37
N SER A 559 -6.59 1.84 -1.47
CA SER A 559 -7.31 3.04 -0.99
C SER A 559 -8.02 3.84 -2.09
N LEU A 560 -8.43 3.18 -3.19
CA LEU A 560 -9.10 3.77 -4.35
C LEU A 560 -10.64 3.54 -4.33
N LEU A 561 -11.26 3.64 -3.15
CA LEU A 561 -12.68 3.34 -2.95
C LEU A 561 -13.62 4.23 -3.77
N LYS A 562 -13.31 5.51 -3.96
CA LYS A 562 -14.14 6.42 -4.79
C LYS A 562 -14.20 5.96 -6.24
N GLU A 563 -13.06 5.56 -6.81
CA GLU A 563 -12.99 5.04 -8.16
C GLU A 563 -13.79 3.74 -8.30
N HIS A 564 -13.61 2.81 -7.35
CA HIS A 564 -14.41 1.58 -7.32
C HIS A 564 -15.90 1.87 -7.25
N GLY A 565 -16.32 2.84 -6.43
CA GLY A 565 -17.72 3.25 -6.30
C GLY A 565 -18.34 3.69 -7.62
N LEU A 566 -17.59 4.36 -8.51
CA LEU A 566 -18.05 4.73 -9.84
C LEU A 566 -18.31 3.50 -10.72
N TYR A 567 -17.38 2.52 -10.73
CA TYR A 567 -17.55 1.26 -11.46
C TYR A 567 -18.72 0.44 -10.92
N VAL A 568 -18.85 0.33 -9.60
CA VAL A 568 -19.96 -0.36 -8.93
C VAL A 568 -21.30 0.27 -9.29
N SER A 569 -21.41 1.60 -9.28
CA SER A 569 -22.63 2.32 -9.62
C SER A 569 -23.03 2.09 -11.08
N LYS A 570 -22.06 2.12 -12.02
CA LYS A 570 -22.29 1.79 -13.44
C LYS A 570 -22.73 0.33 -13.61
N ALA A 571 -22.02 -0.60 -12.95
CA ALA A 571 -22.34 -2.03 -13.02
C ALA A 571 -23.74 -2.35 -12.47
N LEU A 572 -24.13 -1.74 -11.33
CA LEU A 572 -25.48 -1.88 -10.76
C LEU A 572 -26.57 -1.32 -11.70
N ALA A 573 -26.32 -0.17 -12.32
CA ALA A 573 -27.27 0.42 -13.27
C ALA A 573 -27.51 -0.50 -14.48
N LEU A 574 -26.41 -1.07 -15.04
CA LEU A 574 -26.48 -2.02 -16.14
C LEU A 574 -27.16 -3.32 -15.74
N LEU A 575 -26.88 -3.83 -14.53
CA LEU A 575 -27.46 -5.08 -14.04
C LEU A 575 -28.97 -4.93 -13.78
N ARG A 576 -29.40 -3.79 -13.25
CA ARG A 576 -30.82 -3.48 -13.02
C ARG A 576 -31.61 -3.31 -14.32
N ALA A 577 -30.95 -2.91 -15.42
CA ALA A 577 -31.55 -2.83 -16.74
C ALA A 577 -31.69 -4.18 -17.46
N THR A 578 -31.09 -5.26 -16.90
CA THR A 578 -31.23 -6.62 -17.45
C THR A 578 -32.57 -7.23 -17.05
N PRO A 579 -33.28 -7.92 -17.94
CA PRO A 579 -34.60 -8.53 -17.61
C PRO A 579 -34.54 -9.55 -16.46
N THR A 580 -33.46 -10.30 -16.34
CA THR A 580 -33.23 -11.28 -15.29
C THR A 580 -31.87 -11.05 -14.62
N PRO A 581 -31.80 -10.12 -13.66
CA PRO A 581 -30.54 -9.85 -12.96
C PRO A 581 -30.11 -11.04 -12.12
N CYS A 582 -28.82 -11.38 -12.18
CA CYS A 582 -28.23 -12.45 -11.37
C CYS A 582 -28.21 -12.05 -9.88
N PRO A 583 -28.94 -12.74 -8.98
CA PRO A 583 -29.06 -12.34 -7.58
C PRO A 583 -27.71 -12.29 -6.84
N LYS A 584 -26.79 -13.23 -7.15
CA LYS A 584 -25.47 -13.30 -6.54
C LYS A 584 -24.60 -12.12 -6.91
N LEU A 585 -24.61 -11.68 -8.19
CA LEU A 585 -23.86 -10.50 -8.63
C LEU A 585 -24.47 -9.22 -8.07
N THR A 586 -25.81 -9.13 -8.04
CA THR A 586 -26.50 -7.97 -7.42
C THR A 586 -26.13 -7.88 -5.95
N LEU A 587 -26.13 -8.99 -5.22
CA LEU A 587 -25.71 -9.04 -3.82
C LEU A 587 -24.27 -8.53 -3.65
N ALA A 588 -23.32 -9.04 -4.41
CA ALA A 588 -21.92 -8.63 -4.32
C ALA A 588 -21.73 -7.12 -4.58
N LEU A 589 -22.40 -6.60 -5.61
CA LEU A 589 -22.33 -5.18 -5.95
C LEU A 589 -23.06 -4.29 -4.94
N GLU A 590 -24.19 -4.70 -4.37
CA GLU A 590 -24.88 -3.95 -3.30
C GLU A 590 -24.04 -3.91 -2.01
N LEU A 591 -23.36 -4.99 -1.67
CA LEU A 591 -22.40 -5.01 -0.55
C LEU A 591 -21.21 -4.04 -0.81
N ALA A 592 -20.65 -4.08 -2.01
CA ALA A 592 -19.58 -3.17 -2.41
C ALA A 592 -20.06 -1.69 -2.42
N HIS A 593 -21.28 -1.44 -2.89
CA HIS A 593 -21.91 -0.12 -2.91
C HIS A 593 -22.16 0.40 -1.49
N GLY A 594 -22.70 -0.43 -0.62
CA GLY A 594 -22.89 -0.09 0.80
C GLY A 594 -21.59 0.23 1.50
N SER A 595 -20.53 -0.57 1.27
CA SER A 595 -19.18 -0.33 1.79
C SER A 595 -18.59 0.99 1.30
N TYR A 596 -18.65 1.25 0.00
CA TYR A 596 -18.22 2.50 -0.60
C TYR A 596 -18.91 3.71 0.05
N ARG A 597 -20.25 3.69 0.09
CA ARG A 597 -21.04 4.80 0.67
C ARG A 597 -20.75 5.01 2.16
N TYR A 598 -20.58 3.94 2.91
CA TYR A 598 -20.22 4.03 4.34
C TYR A 598 -18.92 4.79 4.56
N HIS A 599 -17.90 4.51 3.75
CA HIS A 599 -16.59 5.13 3.88
C HIS A 599 -16.51 6.56 3.32
N THR A 600 -17.41 6.92 2.39
CA THR A 600 -17.41 8.24 1.73
C THR A 600 -18.52 9.16 2.22
N GLU A 601 -19.71 8.64 2.53
CA GLU A 601 -20.90 9.40 2.89
C GLU A 601 -21.36 9.15 4.34
N GLY A 602 -20.77 8.15 5.00
CA GLY A 602 -21.16 7.74 6.36
C GLY A 602 -22.49 6.99 6.40
N GLY A 603 -23.21 7.12 7.55
CA GLY A 603 -24.46 6.41 7.83
C GLY A 603 -25.70 7.02 7.21
N THR A 604 -25.73 7.24 5.92
CA THR A 604 -26.91 7.80 5.24
C THR A 604 -28.04 6.78 5.04
N PRO A 605 -29.31 7.21 4.83
CA PRO A 605 -30.39 6.29 4.50
C PRO A 605 -30.12 5.44 3.28
N ALA A 606 -29.39 5.97 2.30
CA ALA A 606 -29.02 5.25 1.09
C ALA A 606 -27.99 4.16 1.39
N THR A 607 -27.03 4.40 2.30
CA THR A 607 -26.07 3.38 2.80
C THR A 607 -26.83 2.24 3.49
N ILE A 608 -27.78 2.57 4.37
CA ILE A 608 -28.63 1.59 5.07
C ILE A 608 -29.42 0.74 4.06
N ASN A 609 -30.05 1.38 3.07
CA ASN A 609 -30.84 0.70 2.06
C ASN A 609 -30.02 -0.28 1.20
N ALA A 610 -28.75 0.03 0.90
CA ALA A 610 -27.87 -0.89 0.19
C ALA A 610 -27.67 -2.19 0.99
N PHE A 611 -27.39 -2.10 2.30
CA PHE A 611 -27.20 -3.28 3.15
C PHE A 611 -28.53 -4.03 3.40
N ILE A 612 -29.67 -3.35 3.52
CA ILE A 612 -30.98 -4.00 3.62
C ILE A 612 -31.28 -4.78 2.34
N THR A 613 -31.00 -4.18 1.18
CA THR A 613 -31.19 -4.84 -0.13
C THR A 613 -30.29 -6.05 -0.26
N ALA A 614 -28.99 -5.89 0.10
CA ALA A 614 -28.04 -7.00 0.13
C ALA A 614 -28.50 -8.15 1.03
N ARG A 615 -28.99 -7.85 2.26
CA ARG A 615 -29.52 -8.87 3.19
C ARG A 615 -30.71 -9.62 2.59
N ARG A 616 -31.64 -8.93 1.96
CA ARG A 616 -32.79 -9.55 1.30
C ARG A 616 -32.36 -10.51 0.18
N LEU A 617 -31.42 -10.07 -0.66
CA LEU A 617 -30.86 -10.87 -1.74
C LEU A 617 -30.12 -12.09 -1.24
N ALA A 618 -29.32 -11.93 -0.18
CA ALA A 618 -28.59 -13.03 0.46
C ALA A 618 -29.53 -14.12 0.97
N ARG A 619 -30.62 -13.73 1.65
CA ARG A 619 -31.66 -14.67 2.11
C ARG A 619 -32.36 -15.39 0.95
N GLN A 620 -32.68 -14.68 -0.11
CA GLN A 620 -33.31 -15.28 -1.31
C GLN A 620 -32.40 -16.28 -2.00
N SER A 621 -31.08 -16.05 -1.97
CA SER A 621 -30.07 -16.94 -2.58
C SER A 621 -29.48 -17.96 -1.62
N GLN A 622 -29.96 -18.02 -0.36
CA GLN A 622 -29.41 -18.85 0.72
C GLN A 622 -27.90 -18.68 0.91
N ASP A 623 -27.39 -17.48 0.68
CA ASP A 623 -25.99 -17.12 0.87
C ASP A 623 -25.76 -16.60 2.30
N LEU A 624 -25.36 -17.54 3.20
CA LEU A 624 -25.10 -17.22 4.61
C LEU A 624 -23.95 -16.22 4.78
N ALA A 625 -22.90 -16.34 3.99
CA ALA A 625 -21.76 -15.43 4.04
C ALA A 625 -22.18 -14.03 3.58
N GLY A 626 -22.96 -13.92 2.51
CA GLY A 626 -23.54 -12.68 2.04
C GLY A 626 -24.50 -12.04 3.06
N GLU A 627 -25.33 -12.85 3.75
CA GLU A 627 -26.20 -12.34 4.81
C GLU A 627 -25.40 -11.79 6.00
N LEU A 628 -24.37 -12.50 6.46
CA LEU A 628 -23.47 -12.01 7.52
C LEU A 628 -22.80 -10.70 7.15
N ARG A 629 -22.34 -10.56 5.91
CA ARG A 629 -21.74 -9.33 5.40
C ARG A 629 -22.73 -8.16 5.43
N ALA A 630 -23.94 -8.38 4.97
CA ALA A 630 -24.97 -7.37 4.93
C ALA A 630 -25.40 -6.93 6.35
N VAL A 631 -25.57 -7.87 7.27
CA VAL A 631 -25.88 -7.59 8.68
C VAL A 631 -24.73 -6.82 9.33
N SER A 632 -23.48 -7.21 9.07
CA SER A 632 -22.31 -6.54 9.63
C SER A 632 -22.17 -5.10 9.15
N GLY A 633 -22.34 -4.87 7.86
CA GLY A 633 -22.33 -3.52 7.29
C GLY A 633 -23.43 -2.65 7.86
N HIS A 634 -24.66 -3.17 7.94
CA HIS A 634 -25.78 -2.43 8.54
C HIS A 634 -25.56 -2.16 10.04
N MET A 635 -25.01 -3.12 10.78
CA MET A 635 -24.63 -2.92 12.18
C MET A 635 -23.56 -1.84 12.35
N ALA A 636 -22.53 -1.82 11.48
CA ALA A 636 -21.50 -0.80 11.52
C ALA A 636 -22.06 0.61 11.29
N VAL A 637 -23.05 0.76 10.38
CA VAL A 637 -23.78 2.01 10.20
C VAL A 637 -24.55 2.39 11.47
N ASN A 638 -25.28 1.45 12.09
CA ASN A 638 -26.01 1.72 13.32
C ASN A 638 -25.07 2.14 14.47
N LEU A 639 -23.93 1.51 14.60
CA LEU A 639 -22.93 1.91 15.60
C LEU A 639 -22.41 3.32 15.37
N SER A 640 -22.07 3.67 14.12
CA SER A 640 -21.61 5.03 13.79
C SER A 640 -22.69 6.10 14.01
N CYS A 641 -23.96 5.74 13.79
CA CYS A 641 -25.12 6.60 14.05
C CYS A 641 -25.55 6.63 15.53
N GLY A 642 -24.85 5.93 16.43
CA GLY A 642 -25.19 5.87 17.85
C GLY A 642 -26.43 5.03 18.16
N ASN A 643 -26.89 4.19 17.26
CA ASN A 643 -28.06 3.31 17.42
C ASN A 643 -27.64 1.97 18.06
N TYR A 644 -27.04 2.02 19.24
CA TYR A 644 -26.37 0.88 19.89
C TYR A 644 -27.30 -0.29 20.21
N ARG A 645 -28.56 0.00 20.60
CA ARG A 645 -29.55 -1.04 20.85
C ARG A 645 -29.92 -1.82 19.61
N GLN A 646 -30.12 -1.11 18.47
CA GLN A 646 -30.42 -1.77 17.19
C GLN A 646 -29.24 -2.59 16.69
N ALA A 647 -28.01 -2.10 16.90
CA ALA A 647 -26.79 -2.86 16.57
C ALA A 647 -26.70 -4.15 17.40
N LEU A 648 -27.08 -4.12 18.69
CA LEU A 648 -27.12 -5.29 19.54
C LEU A 648 -28.23 -6.28 19.11
N GLU A 649 -29.42 -5.80 18.78
CA GLU A 649 -30.49 -6.64 18.23
C GLU A 649 -30.06 -7.34 16.92
N GLN A 650 -29.40 -6.61 16.01
CA GLN A 650 -28.84 -7.20 14.81
C GLN A 650 -27.75 -8.24 15.07
N SER A 651 -26.98 -8.09 16.15
CA SER A 651 -25.94 -9.05 16.52
C SER A 651 -26.49 -10.43 16.92
N GLN A 652 -27.77 -10.55 17.27
CA GLN A 652 -28.43 -11.85 17.51
C GLN A 652 -28.49 -12.70 16.22
N ASP A 653 -28.52 -12.07 15.06
CA ASP A 653 -28.43 -12.79 13.78
C ASP A 653 -27.11 -13.54 13.64
N PHE A 654 -26.02 -13.05 14.27
CA PHE A 654 -24.71 -13.73 14.23
C PHE A 654 -24.72 -15.08 14.97
N ASP A 655 -25.51 -15.20 16.05
CA ASP A 655 -25.69 -16.46 16.78
C ASP A 655 -26.39 -17.51 15.91
N ARG A 656 -27.29 -17.07 15.05
CA ARG A 656 -28.01 -17.94 14.09
C ARG A 656 -27.17 -18.32 12.88
N LEU A 657 -26.41 -17.38 12.33
CA LEU A 657 -25.69 -17.51 11.06
C LEU A 657 -24.26 -18.06 11.24
N GLY A 658 -23.63 -17.82 12.40
CA GLY A 658 -22.23 -18.16 12.66
C GLY A 658 -21.91 -19.65 12.80
N PRO A 659 -22.75 -20.50 13.41
CA PRO A 659 -22.40 -21.90 13.67
C PRO A 659 -22.43 -22.84 12.45
N GLN A 660 -22.93 -22.41 11.32
CA GLN A 660 -23.34 -23.30 10.23
C GLN A 660 -22.25 -23.63 9.17
N GLY A 661 -20.98 -23.56 9.47
CA GLY A 661 -20.05 -24.14 8.52
C GLY A 661 -18.60 -23.69 8.53
N ASP A 662 -18.27 -22.42 8.60
CA ASP A 662 -16.89 -21.95 8.52
C ASP A 662 -16.41 -21.44 9.90
N PRO A 663 -15.37 -22.06 10.52
CA PRO A 663 -14.80 -21.60 11.78
C PRO A 663 -14.37 -20.12 11.77
N ILE A 664 -13.96 -19.63 10.62
CA ILE A 664 -13.49 -18.27 10.41
C ILE A 664 -14.65 -17.28 10.44
N LEU A 665 -15.72 -17.58 9.71
CA LEU A 665 -16.96 -16.81 9.74
C LEU A 665 -17.55 -16.77 11.14
N SER A 666 -17.51 -17.89 11.85
CA SER A 666 -17.97 -17.99 13.25
C SER A 666 -17.16 -17.05 14.17
N LEU A 667 -15.83 -17.02 14.05
CA LEU A 667 -14.98 -16.12 14.84
C LEU A 667 -15.24 -14.64 14.53
N SER A 668 -15.42 -14.31 13.25
CA SER A 668 -15.75 -12.95 12.82
C SER A 668 -17.11 -12.50 13.36
N ALA A 669 -18.11 -13.37 13.30
CA ALA A 669 -19.44 -13.11 13.87
C ALA A 669 -19.38 -12.88 15.38
N GLN A 670 -18.63 -13.70 16.12
CA GLN A 670 -18.43 -13.54 17.57
C GLN A 670 -17.74 -12.21 17.90
N ARG A 671 -16.70 -11.83 17.13
CA ARG A 671 -16.04 -10.51 17.32
C ARG A 671 -17.01 -9.35 17.11
N LEU A 672 -17.84 -9.40 16.08
CA LEU A 672 -18.83 -8.37 15.80
C LEU A 672 -19.89 -8.28 16.90
N ARG A 673 -20.27 -9.43 17.47
CA ARG A 673 -21.14 -9.46 18.64
C ARG A 673 -20.49 -8.78 19.85
N VAL A 674 -19.20 -9.04 20.12
CA VAL A 674 -18.45 -8.34 21.18
C VAL A 674 -18.51 -6.83 20.99
N LEU A 675 -18.33 -6.37 19.75
CA LEU A 675 -18.43 -4.94 19.41
C LEU A 675 -19.82 -4.37 19.76
N ALA A 676 -20.89 -5.06 19.37
CA ALA A 676 -22.26 -4.65 19.67
C ALA A 676 -22.57 -4.65 21.18
N LEU A 677 -22.11 -5.68 21.92
CA LEU A 677 -22.25 -5.79 23.37
C LEU A 677 -21.54 -4.66 24.11
N HIS A 678 -20.30 -4.34 23.69
CA HIS A 678 -19.54 -3.23 24.26
C HIS A 678 -20.28 -1.90 24.13
N PHE A 679 -20.68 -1.55 22.89
CA PHE A 679 -21.34 -0.28 22.64
C PHE A 679 -22.76 -0.20 23.24
N ALA A 680 -23.44 -1.33 23.43
CA ALA A 680 -24.72 -1.39 24.13
C ALA A 680 -24.60 -1.30 25.65
N GLY A 681 -23.39 -1.33 26.25
CA GLY A 681 -23.15 -1.20 27.70
C GLY A 681 -22.91 -2.53 28.42
N ASN A 682 -22.95 -3.68 27.75
CA ASN A 682 -22.81 -5.00 28.37
C ASN A 682 -21.33 -5.41 28.58
N GLN A 683 -20.57 -4.65 29.40
CA GLN A 683 -19.11 -4.78 29.47
C GLN A 683 -18.63 -6.14 30.01
N ALA A 684 -19.34 -6.74 30.96
CA ALA A 684 -18.95 -8.03 31.56
C ALA A 684 -19.01 -9.18 30.53
N VAL A 685 -20.08 -9.23 29.73
CA VAL A 685 -20.26 -10.25 28.70
C VAL A 685 -19.29 -9.97 27.53
N ALA A 686 -19.17 -8.69 27.12
CA ALA A 686 -18.27 -8.28 26.07
C ALA A 686 -16.81 -8.65 26.35
N ARG A 687 -16.33 -8.48 27.58
CA ARG A 687 -14.97 -8.86 27.99
C ARG A 687 -14.72 -10.35 27.84
N ARG A 688 -15.60 -11.15 28.47
CA ARG A 688 -15.47 -12.61 28.44
C ARG A 688 -15.43 -13.14 27.00
N ASP A 689 -16.35 -12.66 26.17
CA ASP A 689 -16.46 -13.09 24.79
C ASP A 689 -15.26 -12.59 23.95
N ALA A 690 -14.74 -11.36 24.23
CA ALA A 690 -13.53 -10.83 23.59
C ALA A 690 -12.28 -11.66 23.88
N GLU A 691 -12.06 -12.00 25.17
CA GLU A 691 -10.94 -12.82 25.62
C GLU A 691 -10.99 -14.21 24.97
N GLN A 692 -12.18 -14.83 24.87
CA GLN A 692 -12.37 -16.10 24.18
C GLN A 692 -12.07 -16.01 22.68
N VAL A 693 -12.54 -14.96 22.00
CA VAL A 693 -12.27 -14.74 20.55
C VAL A 693 -10.76 -14.61 20.31
N ILE A 694 -10.06 -13.81 21.09
CA ILE A 694 -8.62 -13.60 20.98
C ILE A 694 -7.86 -14.93 21.22
N GLN A 695 -8.26 -15.69 22.23
CA GLN A 695 -7.65 -16.98 22.53
C GLN A 695 -7.82 -17.99 21.38
N ARG A 696 -9.03 -18.06 20.80
CA ARG A 696 -9.30 -18.93 19.66
C ARG A 696 -8.52 -18.50 18.40
N MET A 697 -8.40 -17.20 18.16
CA MET A 697 -7.57 -16.67 17.07
C MET A 697 -6.10 -17.08 17.22
N ALA A 698 -5.54 -16.97 18.42
CA ALA A 698 -4.17 -17.38 18.70
C ALA A 698 -3.94 -18.89 18.50
N GLN A 699 -4.93 -19.73 18.78
CA GLN A 699 -4.86 -21.18 18.61
C GLN A 699 -5.03 -21.65 17.17
N SER A 700 -5.76 -20.89 16.36
CA SER A 700 -6.08 -21.31 14.98
C SER A 700 -4.89 -21.24 14.01
N GLY A 701 -3.80 -20.51 14.37
CA GLY A 701 -2.61 -20.36 13.52
C GLY A 701 -2.89 -19.69 12.18
N HIS A 702 -4.12 -19.28 11.94
CA HIS A 702 -4.52 -18.60 10.71
C HIS A 702 -4.09 -17.13 10.74
N LEU A 703 -3.68 -16.62 9.59
CA LEU A 703 -3.41 -15.20 9.40
C LEU A 703 -4.68 -14.39 9.76
N SER A 704 -4.50 -13.28 10.43
CA SER A 704 -5.56 -12.45 11.02
C SER A 704 -6.47 -11.73 10.01
N ARG A 705 -6.34 -12.02 8.73
CA ARG A 705 -7.09 -11.47 7.61
C ARG A 705 -8.34 -12.26 7.30
N PHE A 706 -9.33 -12.17 8.15
CA PHE A 706 -10.58 -12.87 7.94
C PHE A 706 -11.70 -11.93 7.60
N THR A 707 -11.74 -11.45 6.38
CA THR A 707 -12.90 -10.64 6.03
C THR A 707 -13.17 -10.60 4.55
N HIS A 708 -13.49 -11.71 3.97
CA HIS A 708 -14.29 -11.62 2.77
C HIS A 708 -15.59 -10.90 3.09
N GLY A 709 -15.50 -9.55 3.01
CA GLY A 709 -16.65 -8.72 2.80
C GLY A 709 -17.57 -8.41 3.99
N PHE A 710 -17.07 -8.27 5.21
CA PHE A 710 -17.79 -7.48 6.20
C PHE A 710 -17.52 -6.01 5.91
N GLY A 711 -18.36 -5.30 5.21
CA GLY A 711 -18.33 -3.90 4.75
C GLY A 711 -17.40 -2.89 5.40
N VAL A 712 -16.71 -3.24 6.49
CA VAL A 712 -15.65 -2.46 7.15
C VAL A 712 -14.51 -3.44 7.44
N GLN A 713 -13.41 -3.28 6.75
CA GLN A 713 -12.28 -4.19 6.82
C GLN A 713 -11.24 -3.71 7.82
N TYR A 714 -11.19 -4.39 8.96
CA TYR A 714 -10.10 -4.28 9.92
C TYR A 714 -9.43 -5.65 10.06
N ASP A 715 -8.14 -5.65 10.35
CA ASP A 715 -7.49 -6.87 10.83
C ASP A 715 -8.21 -7.35 12.10
N GLN A 716 -8.56 -8.64 12.13
CA GLN A 716 -9.42 -9.18 13.19
C GLN A 716 -8.77 -9.17 14.56
N SER A 717 -7.46 -9.46 14.62
CA SER A 717 -6.70 -9.43 15.88
C SER A 717 -6.60 -8.01 16.40
N VAL A 718 -6.25 -7.06 15.53
CA VAL A 718 -6.18 -5.64 15.85
C VAL A 718 -7.53 -5.13 16.34
N ALA A 719 -8.61 -5.43 15.62
CA ALA A 719 -9.94 -4.98 15.98
C ALA A 719 -10.43 -5.58 17.32
N SER A 720 -10.14 -6.85 17.59
CA SER A 720 -10.48 -7.51 18.86
C SER A 720 -9.73 -6.90 20.05
N LEU A 721 -8.42 -6.68 19.90
CA LEU A 721 -7.58 -6.04 20.91
C LEU A 721 -8.01 -4.59 21.18
N THR A 722 -8.34 -3.84 20.12
CA THR A 722 -8.80 -2.45 20.25
C THR A 722 -10.07 -2.35 21.11
N ILE A 723 -11.04 -3.22 20.90
CA ILE A 723 -12.28 -3.22 21.69
C ILE A 723 -12.05 -3.76 23.10
N LEU A 724 -11.19 -4.79 23.25
CA LEU A 724 -10.82 -5.28 24.58
C LEU A 724 -10.14 -4.19 25.42
N ALA A 725 -9.26 -3.38 24.81
CA ALA A 725 -8.62 -2.26 25.50
C ALA A 725 -9.65 -1.27 26.08
N ARG A 726 -10.68 -0.92 25.30
CA ARG A 726 -11.78 -0.05 25.75
C ARG A 726 -12.57 -0.66 26.89
N ILE A 727 -12.92 -1.95 26.78
CA ILE A 727 -13.66 -2.68 27.81
C ILE A 727 -12.86 -2.72 29.12
N LEU A 728 -11.56 -3.04 29.04
CA LEU A 728 -10.66 -3.07 30.20
C LEU A 728 -10.60 -1.72 30.91
N TRP A 729 -10.47 -0.63 30.13
CA TRP A 729 -10.42 0.71 30.71
C TRP A 729 -11.73 1.03 31.48
N LEU A 730 -12.89 0.76 30.86
CA LEU A 730 -14.19 0.98 31.48
C LEU A 730 -14.37 0.17 32.78
N GLN A 731 -13.78 -1.02 32.86
CA GLN A 731 -13.82 -1.87 34.04
C GLN A 731 -12.77 -1.54 35.10
N GLY A 732 -11.98 -0.47 34.89
CA GLY A 732 -11.03 0.02 35.88
C GLY A 732 -9.62 -0.59 35.73
N PHE A 733 -9.29 -1.26 34.64
CA PHE A 733 -7.97 -1.82 34.36
C PHE A 733 -7.18 -0.90 33.43
N ALA A 734 -6.78 0.26 33.92
CA ALA A 734 -6.17 1.33 33.13
C ALA A 734 -4.84 0.92 32.46
N GLU A 735 -3.94 0.26 33.24
CA GLU A 735 -2.64 -0.18 32.71
C GLU A 735 -2.77 -1.33 31.70
N LYS A 736 -3.65 -2.30 31.96
CA LYS A 736 -3.93 -3.39 31.03
C LYS A 736 -4.55 -2.85 29.74
N ALA A 737 -5.44 -1.87 29.86
CA ALA A 737 -6.06 -1.21 28.71
C ALA A 737 -5.02 -0.52 27.83
N GLN A 738 -4.10 0.24 28.44
CA GLN A 738 -3.01 0.91 27.71
C GLN A 738 -2.12 -0.10 26.99
N ARG A 739 -1.63 -1.12 27.72
CA ARG A 739 -0.80 -2.18 27.10
C ARG A 739 -1.50 -2.91 25.96
N THR A 740 -2.80 -3.17 26.11
CA THR A 740 -3.59 -3.82 25.05
C THR A 740 -3.77 -2.92 23.82
N ALA A 741 -3.99 -1.62 24.03
CA ALA A 741 -4.08 -0.64 22.96
C ALA A 741 -2.75 -0.48 22.21
N ASP A 742 -1.63 -0.44 22.94
CA ASP A 742 -0.29 -0.35 22.34
C ASP A 742 0.07 -1.62 21.54
N LEU A 743 -0.28 -2.80 22.05
CA LEU A 743 -0.11 -4.06 21.33
C LEU A 743 -0.94 -4.07 20.03
N ALA A 744 -2.19 -3.64 20.07
CA ALA A 744 -3.05 -3.53 18.89
C ALA A 744 -2.43 -2.59 17.84
N LEU A 745 -1.93 -1.43 18.29
CA LEU A 745 -1.29 -0.46 17.40
C LEU A 745 0.02 -1.00 16.81
N GLN A 746 0.84 -1.66 17.62
CA GLN A 746 2.08 -2.29 17.16
C GLN A 746 1.81 -3.31 16.06
N ILE A 747 0.84 -4.21 16.25
CA ILE A 747 0.45 -5.19 15.24
C ILE A 747 -0.06 -4.47 13.97
N ALA A 748 -0.93 -3.46 14.12
CA ALA A 748 -1.48 -2.71 13.00
C ALA A 748 -0.38 -2.04 12.15
N LEU A 749 0.63 -1.47 12.79
CA LEU A 749 1.79 -0.86 12.13
C LEU A 749 2.68 -1.91 11.44
N GLN A 750 2.90 -3.08 12.06
CA GLN A 750 3.67 -4.17 11.46
C GLN A 750 3.04 -4.72 10.18
N ILE A 751 1.72 -4.89 10.18
CA ILE A 751 0.99 -5.31 8.97
C ILE A 751 0.81 -4.18 7.95
N ASN A 752 1.08 -2.92 8.35
CA ASN A 752 0.93 -1.70 7.54
C ASN A 752 -0.48 -1.58 6.89
N HIS A 753 -1.54 -1.91 7.64
CA HIS A 753 -2.91 -1.82 7.16
C HIS A 753 -3.55 -0.52 7.64
N GLY A 754 -3.67 0.47 6.77
CA GLY A 754 -4.07 1.83 7.10
C GLY A 754 -5.38 1.95 7.85
N THR A 755 -6.40 1.21 7.43
CA THR A 755 -7.72 1.20 8.09
C THR A 755 -7.63 0.66 9.53
N SER A 756 -6.85 -0.40 9.77
CA SER A 756 -6.65 -0.96 11.13
C SER A 756 -5.84 -0.03 12.03
N ILE A 757 -4.82 0.65 11.46
CA ILE A 757 -4.03 1.66 12.21
C ILE A 757 -4.95 2.79 12.66
N CYS A 758 -5.73 3.37 11.73
CA CYS A 758 -6.65 4.47 12.05
C CYS A 758 -7.74 4.05 13.03
N TYR A 759 -8.29 2.84 12.89
CA TYR A 759 -9.29 2.28 13.81
C TYR A 759 -8.77 2.20 15.24
N THR A 760 -7.58 1.64 15.44
CA THR A 760 -6.98 1.50 16.77
C THR A 760 -6.63 2.85 17.38
N LEU A 761 -6.04 3.75 16.60
CA LEU A 761 -5.72 5.09 17.05
C LEU A 761 -6.99 5.85 17.48
N ALA A 762 -8.02 5.83 16.64
CA ALA A 762 -9.24 6.58 16.87
C ALA A 762 -10.09 6.02 18.02
N LEU A 763 -10.24 4.70 18.12
CA LEU A 763 -11.14 4.10 19.11
C LEU A 763 -10.48 3.81 20.47
N ALA A 764 -9.18 3.54 20.51
CA ALA A 764 -8.50 3.13 21.72
C ALA A 764 -7.31 4.02 22.08
N SER A 765 -6.26 4.07 21.24
CA SER A 765 -4.97 4.61 21.67
C SER A 765 -5.01 6.09 22.06
N CYS A 766 -5.64 6.97 21.27
CA CYS A 766 -5.79 8.40 21.60
C CYS A 766 -6.68 8.59 22.86
N VAL A 767 -7.78 7.84 22.91
CA VAL A 767 -8.80 8.00 23.94
C VAL A 767 -8.31 7.48 25.30
N ILE A 768 -7.70 6.29 25.33
CA ILE A 768 -7.20 5.68 26.58
C ILE A 768 -6.05 6.49 27.15
N ALA A 769 -5.09 6.93 26.32
CA ALA A 769 -4.01 7.80 26.78
C ALA A 769 -4.55 9.10 27.39
N ARG A 770 -5.58 9.69 26.78
CA ARG A 770 -6.22 10.90 27.30
C ARG A 770 -6.95 10.65 28.61
N TYR A 771 -7.67 9.52 28.74
CA TYR A 771 -8.31 9.12 29.99
C TYR A 771 -7.32 8.85 31.12
N ASN A 772 -6.16 8.29 30.82
CA ASN A 772 -5.08 8.03 31.78
C ASN A 772 -4.30 9.29 32.17
N GLY A 773 -4.61 10.45 31.57
CA GLY A 773 -3.92 11.71 31.83
C GLY A 773 -2.56 11.85 31.11
N ASP A 774 -2.18 10.89 30.27
CA ASP A 774 -0.97 10.96 29.46
C ASP A 774 -1.21 11.82 28.20
N HIS A 775 -1.13 13.14 28.40
CA HIS A 775 -1.39 14.11 27.35
C HIS A 775 -0.36 14.07 26.22
N ALA A 776 0.90 13.75 26.56
CA ALA A 776 1.99 13.66 25.57
C ALA A 776 1.74 12.49 24.63
N THR A 777 1.53 11.29 25.16
CA THR A 777 1.20 10.11 24.34
C THR A 777 -0.11 10.33 23.56
N ALA A 778 -1.14 10.95 24.16
CA ALA A 778 -2.39 11.22 23.46
C ALA A 778 -2.18 12.12 22.24
N GLN A 779 -1.34 13.15 22.35
CA GLN A 779 -1.00 14.05 21.24
C GLN A 779 -0.19 13.32 20.15
N ASP A 780 0.85 12.58 20.53
CA ASP A 780 1.64 11.77 19.58
C ASP A 780 0.77 10.78 18.80
N ARG A 781 -0.21 10.14 19.48
CA ARG A 781 -1.17 9.23 18.82
C ARG A 781 -2.13 9.98 17.91
N LEU A 782 -2.54 11.18 18.27
CA LEU A 782 -3.40 12.03 17.42
C LEU A 782 -2.65 12.51 16.17
N ASP A 783 -1.40 12.94 16.32
CA ASP A 783 -0.56 13.34 15.19
C ASP A 783 -0.34 12.15 14.24
N LEU A 784 -0.09 10.96 14.81
CA LEU A 784 -0.01 9.73 14.04
C LEU A 784 -1.34 9.42 13.33
N LEU A 785 -2.49 9.58 13.99
CA LEU A 785 -3.80 9.40 13.38
C LEU A 785 -4.01 10.35 12.19
N GLN A 786 -3.70 11.63 12.36
CA GLN A 786 -3.77 12.60 11.28
C GLN A 786 -2.86 12.24 10.09
N HIS A 787 -1.64 11.79 10.39
CA HIS A 787 -0.71 11.33 9.38
C HIS A 787 -1.23 10.09 8.64
N GLN A 788 -1.69 9.08 9.38
CA GLN A 788 -2.15 7.81 8.81
C GLN A 788 -3.47 7.95 8.04
N THR A 789 -4.38 8.80 8.48
CA THR A 789 -5.63 9.08 7.75
C THR A 789 -5.35 9.76 6.41
N LYS A 790 -4.36 10.63 6.35
CA LYS A 790 -3.90 11.25 5.11
C LYS A 790 -3.19 10.24 4.21
N LYS A 791 -2.27 9.47 4.77
CA LYS A 791 -1.48 8.46 4.04
C LYS A 791 -2.35 7.38 3.39
N HIS A 792 -3.37 6.92 4.07
CA HIS A 792 -4.21 5.78 3.66
C HIS A 792 -5.61 6.18 3.16
N PHE A 793 -5.89 7.48 2.97
CA PHE A 793 -7.18 8.00 2.47
C PHE A 793 -8.41 7.53 3.26
N VAL A 794 -8.26 7.31 4.56
CA VAL A 794 -9.36 6.86 5.41
C VAL A 794 -10.15 8.06 5.93
N MET A 795 -10.95 8.68 5.06
CA MET A 795 -11.65 9.96 5.33
C MET A 795 -12.56 9.89 6.54
N PHE A 796 -13.22 8.76 6.76
CA PHE A 796 -14.04 8.55 7.95
C PHE A 796 -13.28 8.83 9.26
N PHE A 797 -12.04 8.34 9.38
CA PHE A 797 -11.21 8.61 10.57
C PHE A 797 -10.49 9.97 10.51
N HIS A 798 -10.41 10.60 9.35
CA HIS A 798 -9.91 11.97 9.27
C HIS A 798 -10.86 12.95 9.99
N ASP A 799 -12.15 12.77 9.83
CA ASP A 799 -13.16 13.52 10.60
C ASP A 799 -13.01 13.31 12.09
N TRP A 800 -12.79 12.07 12.53
CA TRP A 800 -12.53 11.77 13.95
C TRP A 800 -11.30 12.49 14.45
N ALA A 801 -10.20 12.51 13.70
CA ALA A 801 -8.99 13.22 14.08
C ALA A 801 -9.27 14.73 14.24
N ARG A 802 -10.06 15.36 13.37
CA ARG A 802 -10.45 16.78 13.50
C ARG A 802 -11.23 17.04 14.80
N HIS A 803 -12.13 16.14 15.17
CA HIS A 803 -12.88 16.25 16.42
C HIS A 803 -11.99 16.08 17.65
N TYR A 804 -11.00 15.19 17.59
CA TYR A 804 -10.04 14.99 18.67
C TYR A 804 -9.10 16.17 18.84
N VAL A 805 -8.61 16.78 17.74
CA VAL A 805 -7.86 18.05 17.82
C VAL A 805 -8.64 19.08 18.63
N ARG A 806 -9.90 19.32 18.25
CA ARG A 806 -10.76 20.27 18.97
C ARG A 806 -11.06 19.85 20.41
N ALA A 807 -11.18 18.55 20.68
CA ALA A 807 -11.43 18.05 22.03
C ALA A 807 -10.20 18.12 22.93
N PHE A 808 -8.99 18.11 22.39
CA PHE A 808 -7.74 18.21 23.14
C PHE A 808 -7.31 19.66 23.39
N ASP A 809 -7.71 20.58 22.49
CA ASP A 809 -7.44 22.01 22.59
C ASP A 809 -8.49 22.74 23.45
N ASN A 810 -8.13 23.89 24.02
CA ASN A 810 -9.06 24.87 24.58
C ASN A 810 -9.33 25.97 23.52
N PRO A 811 -10.45 26.07 22.94
CA PRO A 811 -11.84 26.25 23.35
C PRO A 811 -12.76 25.07 23.03
N PRO A 812 -14.04 25.10 23.48
CA PRO A 812 -14.97 24.03 23.22
C PRO A 812 -15.17 23.84 21.70
N PRO A 813 -15.15 22.60 21.20
CA PRO A 813 -15.37 22.34 19.80
C PRO A 813 -16.80 22.69 19.40
N ASP A 814 -16.95 23.40 18.29
CA ASP A 814 -18.22 23.47 17.58
C ASP A 814 -18.42 22.10 16.93
N ILE A 815 -19.28 21.25 17.53
CA ILE A 815 -19.54 19.91 17.02
C ILE A 815 -20.55 20.04 15.89
N ASP A 816 -20.05 19.95 14.66
CA ASP A 816 -20.88 19.94 13.47
C ASP A 816 -21.92 18.82 13.54
N SER A 817 -23.18 19.16 13.33
CA SER A 817 -24.32 18.23 13.42
C SER A 817 -24.30 17.08 12.39
N THR A 818 -23.41 17.18 11.39
CA THR A 818 -23.21 16.20 10.32
C THR A 818 -22.28 15.04 10.73
N SER A 819 -21.54 15.18 11.83
CA SER A 819 -20.59 14.16 12.28
C SER A 819 -21.28 12.89 12.81
N ALA A 820 -20.63 11.74 12.63
CA ALA A 820 -21.12 10.47 13.18
C ALA A 820 -21.33 10.58 14.71
N ARG A 821 -22.51 10.20 15.20
CA ARG A 821 -22.87 10.31 16.62
C ARG A 821 -21.89 9.58 17.56
N LEU A 822 -21.28 8.50 17.08
CA LEU A 822 -20.30 7.76 17.88
C LEU A 822 -19.09 8.63 18.24
N VAL A 823 -18.56 9.44 17.31
CA VAL A 823 -17.43 10.34 17.63
C VAL A 823 -17.87 11.46 18.57
N GLN A 824 -19.10 11.97 18.41
CA GLN A 824 -19.67 12.93 19.36
C GLN A 824 -19.79 12.36 20.76
N ASP A 825 -20.27 11.12 20.89
CA ASP A 825 -20.36 10.40 22.17
C ASP A 825 -18.96 10.24 22.81
N ILE A 826 -17.94 9.88 22.04
CA ILE A 826 -16.56 9.78 22.54
C ILE A 826 -16.04 11.17 23.00
N VAL A 827 -16.24 12.21 22.19
CA VAL A 827 -15.81 13.59 22.56
C VAL A 827 -16.45 14.04 23.86
N THR A 828 -17.74 13.75 24.08
CA THR A 828 -18.43 14.09 25.34
C THR A 828 -17.83 13.36 26.54
N THR A 829 -17.32 12.12 26.37
CA THR A 829 -16.61 11.42 27.45
C THR A 829 -15.21 11.98 27.76
N LEU A 830 -14.65 12.73 26.83
CA LEU A 830 -13.38 13.46 26.99
C LEU A 830 -13.59 14.87 27.55
N ARG A 831 -14.75 15.48 27.27
CA ARG A 831 -15.09 16.85 27.63
C ARG A 831 -16.56 16.98 28.02
N ALA A 832 -16.80 17.25 29.29
CA ALA A 832 -18.14 17.36 29.84
C ALA A 832 -18.95 18.54 29.26
N ASP A 833 -18.28 19.61 28.87
CA ASP A 833 -18.90 20.81 28.27
C ASP A 833 -19.45 20.61 26.84
N CYS A 834 -19.20 19.42 26.24
CA CYS A 834 -19.69 19.05 24.91
C CYS A 834 -21.02 18.27 24.93
N VAL A 835 -21.65 18.10 26.12
CA VAL A 835 -22.92 17.37 26.20
C VAL A 835 -24.05 18.11 25.49
N THR A 836 -24.81 17.39 24.67
CA THR A 836 -25.95 17.94 23.91
C THR A 836 -27.28 17.45 24.46
N PRO A 837 -28.41 18.19 24.29
CA PRO A 837 -29.73 17.75 24.67
C PRO A 837 -30.13 16.40 24.07
N ALA A 838 -29.78 16.14 22.83
CA ALA A 838 -30.06 14.88 22.13
C ALA A 838 -29.28 13.69 22.75
N GLN A 839 -28.03 13.89 23.17
CA GLN A 839 -27.27 12.86 23.89
C GLN A 839 -27.87 12.58 25.28
N LEU A 840 -28.31 13.62 25.98
CA LEU A 840 -28.95 13.48 27.30
C LEU A 840 -30.28 12.70 27.19
N GLU A 841 -31.10 12.99 26.19
CA GLU A 841 -32.31 12.23 25.89
C GLU A 841 -32.03 10.75 25.65
N ARG A 842 -30.97 10.47 24.83
CA ARG A 842 -30.50 9.09 24.59
C ARG A 842 -30.00 8.42 25.86
N ALA A 843 -29.31 9.14 26.75
CA ALA A 843 -28.83 8.60 28.01
C ALA A 843 -30.01 8.24 28.95
N HIS A 844 -31.05 9.09 29.03
CA HIS A 844 -32.25 8.84 29.79
C HIS A 844 -33.09 7.68 29.26
N SER A 845 -33.19 7.55 27.94
CA SER A 845 -33.94 6.43 27.34
C SER A 845 -33.13 5.11 27.29
N GLY A 846 -31.86 5.12 27.74
CA GLY A 846 -30.94 3.98 27.70
C GLY A 846 -30.40 3.71 26.31
N ALA A 847 -30.61 4.61 25.35
CA ALA A 847 -30.11 4.47 23.96
C ALA A 847 -28.64 4.89 23.80
N ALA A 848 -28.04 5.58 24.79
CA ALA A 848 -26.62 5.99 24.74
C ALA A 848 -25.63 4.85 25.10
N GLY A 849 -26.12 3.69 25.56
CA GLY A 849 -25.31 2.49 25.80
C GLY A 849 -24.07 2.75 26.69
N TRP A 850 -22.87 2.40 26.17
CA TRP A 850 -21.60 2.41 26.92
C TRP A 850 -21.21 3.74 27.59
N CYS A 851 -21.69 4.86 27.04
CA CYS A 851 -21.38 6.21 27.54
C CYS A 851 -22.52 6.88 28.32
N ALA A 852 -23.65 6.20 28.51
CA ALA A 852 -24.83 6.79 29.16
C ALA A 852 -24.53 7.34 30.55
N ALA A 853 -23.77 6.61 31.37
CA ALA A 853 -23.37 7.05 32.70
C ALA A 853 -22.54 8.35 32.63
N GLU A 854 -21.57 8.40 31.73
CA GLU A 854 -20.67 9.55 31.61
C GLU A 854 -21.38 10.79 31.01
N ILE A 855 -22.33 10.62 30.11
CA ILE A 855 -23.20 11.71 29.61
C ILE A 855 -24.03 12.31 30.75
N LEU A 856 -24.65 11.47 31.58
CA LEU A 856 -25.42 11.94 32.74
C LEU A 856 -24.53 12.67 33.76
N ARG A 857 -23.31 12.18 34.02
CA ARG A 857 -22.32 12.85 34.86
C ARG A 857 -21.87 14.19 34.26
N ALA A 858 -21.61 14.24 32.95
CA ALA A 858 -21.22 15.47 32.24
C ALA A 858 -22.32 16.54 32.34
N ASP A 859 -23.58 16.17 32.14
CA ASP A 859 -24.72 17.09 32.36
C ASP A 859 -24.76 17.62 33.81
N ALA A 860 -24.65 16.71 34.79
CA ALA A 860 -24.60 17.09 36.21
C ALA A 860 -23.43 18.06 36.47
N GLN A 861 -22.25 17.82 35.94
CA GLN A 861 -21.09 18.70 36.09
C GLN A 861 -21.32 20.09 35.46
N THR A 862 -22.00 20.15 34.32
CA THR A 862 -22.35 21.45 33.71
C THR A 862 -23.42 22.20 34.51
N LEU A 863 -24.35 21.48 35.13
CA LEU A 863 -25.33 22.08 36.04
C LEU A 863 -24.65 22.66 37.29
N LEU A 864 -23.75 21.89 37.93
CA LEU A 864 -23.00 22.31 39.12
C LEU A 864 -22.07 23.51 38.84
N ALA A 865 -21.51 23.62 37.66
CA ALA A 865 -20.64 24.74 37.25
C ALA A 865 -21.39 26.10 37.22
N ARG A 866 -22.71 26.10 37.16
CA ARG A 866 -23.53 27.31 37.19
C ARG A 866 -23.71 27.92 38.58
N ASN A 867 -23.27 27.21 39.62
CA ASN A 867 -23.39 27.63 41.03
C ASN A 867 -24.80 28.07 41.44
N ASP A 868 -25.85 27.45 40.90
CA ASP A 868 -27.25 27.70 41.24
C ASP A 868 -27.77 26.60 42.13
N PRO A 869 -28.18 26.91 43.40
CA PRO A 869 -28.74 25.93 44.33
C PRO A 869 -29.97 25.16 43.82
N ALA A 870 -30.78 25.79 42.93
CA ALA A 870 -31.92 25.14 42.33
C ALA A 870 -31.54 24.03 41.36
N LEU A 871 -30.33 24.09 40.76
CA LEU A 871 -29.81 23.10 39.83
C LEU A 871 -29.07 21.96 40.52
N GLU A 872 -28.62 22.14 41.78
CA GLU A 872 -27.91 21.13 42.53
C GLU A 872 -28.72 19.84 42.79
N ALA A 873 -30.00 19.98 43.09
CA ALA A 873 -30.90 18.81 43.31
C ALA A 873 -31.04 18.01 42.00
N ARG A 874 -31.14 18.68 40.88
CA ARG A 874 -31.19 18.05 39.55
C ARG A 874 -29.87 17.39 39.20
N ALA A 875 -28.73 18.02 39.52
CA ALA A 875 -27.41 17.46 39.30
C ALA A 875 -27.20 16.19 40.13
N GLU A 876 -27.64 16.19 41.41
CA GLU A 876 -27.60 15.02 42.27
C GLU A 876 -28.44 13.87 41.70
N GLU A 877 -29.68 14.13 41.25
CA GLU A 877 -30.52 13.14 40.58
C GLU A 877 -29.82 12.53 39.38
N GLN A 878 -29.16 13.35 38.52
CA GLN A 878 -28.40 12.87 37.35
C GLN A 878 -27.22 11.99 37.78
N LEU A 879 -26.49 12.36 38.83
CA LEU A 879 -25.36 11.58 39.34
C LEU A 879 -25.82 10.24 39.94
N LEU A 880 -26.93 10.19 40.64
CA LEU A 880 -27.50 8.93 41.13
C LEU A 880 -27.94 8.00 40.00
N LYS A 881 -28.55 8.56 38.95
CA LYS A 881 -28.85 7.81 37.71
C LYS A 881 -27.61 7.31 37.03
N SER A 882 -26.58 8.16 36.95
CA SER A 882 -25.28 7.80 36.35
C SER A 882 -24.66 6.61 37.09
N LEU A 883 -24.63 6.64 38.44
CA LEU A 883 -24.13 5.54 39.27
C LEU A 883 -24.90 4.24 39.02
N ALA A 884 -26.24 4.32 38.95
CA ALA A 884 -27.09 3.15 38.69
C ALA A 884 -26.78 2.53 37.32
N VAL A 885 -26.59 3.35 36.29
CA VAL A 885 -26.22 2.91 34.95
C VAL A 885 -24.80 2.30 34.95
N ALA A 886 -23.80 2.97 35.52
CA ALA A 886 -22.43 2.50 35.57
C ALA A 886 -22.32 1.12 36.29
N ARG A 887 -23.03 0.93 37.39
CA ARG A 887 -23.10 -0.35 38.10
C ARG A 887 -23.74 -1.46 37.28
N ARG A 888 -24.90 -1.18 36.66
CA ARG A 888 -25.60 -2.11 35.78
C ARG A 888 -24.70 -2.56 34.61
N ASP A 889 -23.94 -1.64 34.01
CA ASP A 889 -23.12 -1.85 32.81
C ASP A 889 -21.71 -2.39 33.19
N ASN A 890 -21.41 -2.54 34.46
CA ASN A 890 -20.12 -2.94 35.00
C ASN A 890 -18.96 -2.03 34.47
N ALA A 891 -19.21 -0.73 34.48
CA ALA A 891 -18.33 0.33 34.04
C ALA A 891 -17.72 1.06 35.27
N LEU A 892 -16.75 0.41 35.95
CA LEU A 892 -16.17 0.86 37.20
C LEU A 892 -15.52 2.24 37.09
N ALA A 893 -14.90 2.56 35.94
CA ALA A 893 -14.31 3.86 35.71
C ALA A 893 -15.37 4.98 35.69
N TRP A 894 -16.52 4.75 35.08
CA TRP A 894 -17.64 5.71 35.09
C TRP A 894 -18.30 5.77 36.48
N GLU A 895 -18.34 4.64 37.21
CA GLU A 895 -18.83 4.61 38.60
C GLU A 895 -17.94 5.48 39.49
N LEU A 896 -16.61 5.40 39.34
CA LEU A 896 -15.67 6.22 40.11
C LEU A 896 -15.85 7.72 39.82
N ARG A 897 -15.88 8.13 38.55
CA ARG A 897 -16.07 9.54 38.17
C ARG A 897 -17.37 10.11 38.74
N SER A 898 -18.44 9.34 38.64
CA SER A 898 -19.76 9.75 39.15
C SER A 898 -19.79 9.82 40.67
N ALA A 899 -19.20 8.84 41.38
CA ALA A 899 -19.08 8.82 42.83
C ALA A 899 -18.21 9.96 43.35
N THR A 900 -17.08 10.27 42.66
CA THR A 900 -16.21 11.41 43.02
C THR A 900 -16.96 12.74 42.88
N THR A 901 -17.69 12.93 41.75
CA THR A 901 -18.46 14.15 41.53
C THR A 901 -19.59 14.32 42.59
N LEU A 902 -20.29 13.24 42.93
CA LEU A 902 -21.37 13.26 43.94
C LEU A 902 -20.81 13.45 45.35
N ALA A 903 -19.71 12.78 45.68
CA ALA A 903 -19.04 12.94 46.96
C ALA A 903 -18.56 14.38 47.20
N ARG A 904 -18.07 15.08 46.16
CA ARG A 904 -17.74 16.51 46.23
C ARG A 904 -18.97 17.37 46.47
N LEU A 905 -20.08 17.08 45.83
CA LEU A 905 -21.35 17.79 46.09
C LEU A 905 -21.78 17.61 47.52
N TRP A 906 -21.76 16.39 48.07
CA TRP A 906 -22.13 16.09 49.46
C TRP A 906 -21.14 16.69 50.47
N GLN A 907 -19.83 16.68 50.17
CA GLN A 907 -18.82 17.37 50.97
C GLN A 907 -19.12 18.86 51.11
N ARG A 908 -19.48 19.54 50.00
CA ARG A 908 -19.87 20.98 50.03
C ARG A 908 -21.07 21.24 50.93
N ARG A 909 -21.95 20.27 51.13
CA ARG A 909 -23.12 20.31 51.99
C ARG A 909 -22.85 19.84 53.41
N GLY A 910 -21.62 19.47 53.75
CA GLY A 910 -21.23 18.97 55.05
C GLY A 910 -21.66 17.52 55.34
N GLN A 911 -21.98 16.74 54.30
CA GLN A 911 -22.37 15.32 54.38
C GLN A 911 -21.14 14.43 54.18
N ASP A 912 -20.08 14.65 54.95
CA ASP A 912 -18.76 14.02 54.77
C ASP A 912 -18.81 12.48 54.98
N LEU A 913 -19.67 12.00 55.91
CA LEU A 913 -19.83 10.56 56.16
C LEU A 913 -20.48 9.83 54.98
N ASP A 914 -21.51 10.43 54.37
CA ASP A 914 -22.21 9.86 53.24
C ASP A 914 -21.29 9.88 52.01
N ALA A 915 -20.55 10.97 51.82
CA ALA A 915 -19.56 11.12 50.75
C ALA A 915 -18.47 10.04 50.85
N HIS A 916 -17.92 9.82 52.06
CA HIS A 916 -16.91 8.78 52.29
C HIS A 916 -17.49 7.39 52.12
N GLY A 917 -18.70 7.14 52.64
CA GLY A 917 -19.43 5.88 52.52
C GLY A 917 -19.74 5.50 51.06
N LEU A 918 -19.93 6.49 50.19
CA LEU A 918 -20.14 6.28 48.75
C LEU A 918 -18.83 6.00 48.00
N LEU A 919 -17.84 6.86 48.18
CA LEU A 919 -16.61 6.84 47.35
C LEU A 919 -15.64 5.73 47.77
N GLY A 920 -15.49 5.47 49.08
CA GLY A 920 -14.54 4.52 49.60
C GLY A 920 -14.70 3.09 49.10
N PRO A 921 -15.92 2.51 49.08
CA PRO A 921 -16.15 1.18 48.51
C PRO A 921 -15.88 1.09 47.02
N VAL A 922 -16.12 2.16 46.24
CA VAL A 922 -15.84 2.19 44.79
C VAL A 922 -14.34 2.22 44.55
N TYR A 923 -13.59 3.09 45.21
CA TYR A 923 -12.15 3.23 45.09
C TYR A 923 -11.41 1.91 45.43
N ARG A 924 -11.83 1.20 46.50
CA ARG A 924 -11.20 -0.08 46.90
C ARG A 924 -11.33 -1.23 45.91
N ARG A 925 -12.17 -1.11 44.90
CA ARG A 925 -12.32 -2.11 43.82
C ARG A 925 -11.25 -2.01 42.75
N PHE A 926 -10.49 -0.91 42.70
CA PHE A 926 -9.39 -0.74 41.76
C PHE A 926 -8.14 -1.48 42.25
N THR A 927 -7.40 -2.07 41.32
CA THR A 927 -6.18 -2.87 41.58
C THR A 927 -4.95 -2.36 40.85
N GLU A 928 -5.13 -1.38 39.95
CA GLU A 928 -4.07 -0.78 39.15
C GLU A 928 -4.47 0.65 38.73
N GLY A 929 -3.53 1.41 38.16
CA GLY A 929 -3.78 2.75 37.56
C GLY A 929 -3.95 3.86 38.62
N PHE A 930 -3.36 3.70 39.82
CA PHE A 930 -3.44 4.69 40.90
C PHE A 930 -2.76 6.02 40.64
N ASP A 931 -2.00 6.10 39.54
CA ASP A 931 -1.38 7.30 38.99
C ASP A 931 -2.28 8.03 37.98
N THR A 932 -3.47 7.48 37.67
CA THR A 932 -4.42 8.13 36.75
C THR A 932 -5.14 9.30 37.47
N PRO A 933 -5.49 10.38 36.70
CA PRO A 933 -6.15 11.55 37.28
C PRO A 933 -7.42 11.23 38.11
N ASP A 934 -8.23 10.29 37.59
CA ASP A 934 -9.50 9.93 38.25
C ASP A 934 -9.27 9.27 39.64
N LEU A 935 -8.26 8.38 39.74
CA LEU A 935 -7.94 7.72 41.00
C LEU A 935 -7.17 8.63 41.97
N MET A 936 -6.28 9.48 41.46
CA MET A 936 -5.59 10.49 42.26
C MET A 936 -6.60 11.50 42.88
N GLU A 937 -7.56 11.93 42.05
CA GLU A 937 -8.63 12.84 42.49
C GLU A 937 -9.54 12.21 43.57
N ALA A 938 -9.88 10.94 43.37
CA ALA A 938 -10.70 10.18 44.33
C ALA A 938 -9.96 9.96 45.66
N ASP A 939 -8.67 9.61 45.62
CA ASP A 939 -7.82 9.44 46.79
C ASP A 939 -7.68 10.74 47.58
N ALA A 940 -7.35 11.84 46.91
CA ALA A 940 -7.26 13.16 47.55
C ALA A 940 -8.59 13.56 48.26
N LEU A 941 -9.71 13.26 47.62
CA LEU A 941 -11.03 13.53 48.19
C LEU A 941 -11.28 12.63 49.42
N LEU A 942 -10.97 11.34 49.37
CA LEU A 942 -11.10 10.42 50.48
C LEU A 942 -10.24 10.82 51.69
N GLN A 943 -9.01 11.25 51.47
CA GLN A 943 -8.12 11.79 52.47
C GLN A 943 -8.71 13.05 53.15
N ALA A 944 -9.24 13.96 52.33
CA ALA A 944 -9.90 15.18 52.85
C ALA A 944 -11.15 14.90 53.68
N LEU A 945 -11.93 13.88 53.28
CA LEU A 945 -13.13 13.45 54.03
C LEU A 945 -12.75 12.73 55.34
N SER A 946 -11.71 11.91 55.37
CA SER A 946 -11.24 11.19 56.54
C SER A 946 -10.66 12.13 57.61
N GLY A 947 -9.94 13.22 57.17
CA GLY A 947 -9.42 14.24 58.11
C GLY A 947 -10.48 15.10 58.80
N ARG A 948 -11.74 15.13 58.29
CA ARG A 948 -12.87 15.83 58.87
C ARG A 948 -13.77 14.93 59.72
N CYS A 949 -13.70 13.62 59.53
CA CYS A 949 -14.40 12.59 60.32
C CYS A 949 -13.57 12.08 61.50
N GLY A 950 -12.52 12.77 61.96
CA GLY A 950 -11.72 12.40 63.13
C GLY A 950 -12.53 12.45 64.42
N PRO A 951 -12.15 11.67 65.50
CA PRO A 951 -12.96 11.08 66.54
C PRO A 951 -13.81 12.02 67.32
#